data_2792ff834ee69501cc250799a0d982a1
#
_entry.id   2792ff834ee69501cc250799a0d982a1
#
_cell.length_a   1.000
_cell.length_b   1.000
_cell.length_c   1.000
_cell.angle_alpha   90.00
_cell.angle_beta   90.00
_cell.angle_gamma   90.00
#
_symmetry.space_group_name_H-M   'P 1'
#
loop_
_entity.id
_entity.type
_entity.pdbx_description
1 polymer ?
#
loop_
_entity_poly.entity_id
_entity_poly.type
_entity_poly.pdbx_seq_one_letter_code
_entity_poly.pdbx_strand_id
1 'polypeptide(L)'
;MKNNLELKEIINGMIAETGRPMSAEDIYKSMTDNGGEIQIEEIKLALKELSRDGRVIITRRGKAALPEQLGLIYGRIQGNGRGFGFFIPADGSGDLFIAAEDMNGALHGDTVWVRKLTGSPRGRNDRGAVEMIARRAGGRVIGTFEADNEYGGYVVPDDSRVAEDVLIPFSHTNGANHGDKVVAEITQYPGARRPMLGKIAEVLGRPGDKGIDMLSIIRRLDLPDKFPDGAQRQAEGLKAPDADALTDRRDLRGALTITIDGADAKDLDDAVSLEMADGLYRLGVHIADVSHYVKRGSPIDVEAYKRGTSVYFPDRVLPMLPKELSNGLCSLNPDEDKLTLSCVMDIDSHGKVVHHNIAKSVIRSNYRMTYDEVNAIFAGDPDMAAKYSDIMPMLGEMRRLKDILKAKRQRRGAIDFDLPEADIHLDGNGRAVDVSLHVRGEANMMIEEFMLSANETVAREGVDKGLPLMYRVHEAPDPERIKELNTFLHTLGYGVGNAEKVQPADVRKMLLKAAGSSEERVINNVTLRAMTKAKYSPDCDGHFGLAAKYYCHFTSPIRRYPDLLVHRALNESLEGRLDEENLKRWKAYLPGASDQCSDREVTATEAERAADDLKKCEYMAQHIGEEYQGVISGVTQGSFFVELGNTVEGRVKVESLSGDRYEWDEKGYRLVGRFTGLQYRLGDEVKVRAVSADMETSRIEFELIEEKPHKAPRESPKRSGHGSTRGRNSDKIKALKSKKGGHGFGHSKRHQKGRGKSKGTP
;
A
#
# COMPACT_ATOMS: atom_id res chain seq x y z
N MET A 1 -25.34 22.28 23.93
CA MET A 1 -24.33 21.72 22.99
C MET A 1 -24.76 21.78 21.53
N LYS A 2 -26.01 21.48 21.14
CA LYS A 2 -26.46 21.65 19.74
C LYS A 2 -26.28 23.07 19.20
N ASN A 3 -26.63 24.10 19.99
CA ASN A 3 -26.49 25.52 19.58
C ASN A 3 -25.05 25.96 19.26
N ASN A 4 -24.03 25.42 19.91
CA ASN A 4 -22.63 25.86 19.68
C ASN A 4 -22.06 25.29 18.38
N LEU A 5 -22.44 24.07 18.00
CA LEU A 5 -22.00 23.44 16.72
C LEU A 5 -22.64 24.16 15.53
N GLU A 6 -23.95 24.46 15.62
CA GLU A 6 -24.67 25.18 14.57
C GLU A 6 -24.10 26.60 14.41
N LEU A 7 -23.77 27.30 15.53
CA LEU A 7 -23.16 28.61 15.49
C LEU A 7 -21.79 28.61 14.78
N LYS A 8 -20.95 27.60 15.04
CA LYS A 8 -19.66 27.44 14.38
C LYS A 8 -19.80 27.24 12.86
N GLU A 9 -20.78 26.42 12.44
CA GLU A 9 -21.04 26.21 11.01
C GLU A 9 -21.55 27.48 10.33
N ILE A 10 -22.45 28.20 10.96
CA ILE A 10 -22.95 29.51 10.46
C ILE A 10 -21.79 30.50 10.31
N ILE A 11 -20.96 30.68 11.34
CA ILE A 11 -19.81 31.60 11.29
C ILE A 11 -18.84 31.20 10.19
N ASN A 12 -18.53 29.92 10.07
CA ASN A 12 -17.62 29.41 9.02
C ASN A 12 -18.20 29.67 7.61
N GLY A 13 -19.50 29.41 7.40
CA GLY A 13 -20.20 29.71 6.17
C GLY A 13 -20.19 31.20 5.82
N MET A 14 -20.43 32.08 6.78
CA MET A 14 -20.41 33.53 6.56
C MET A 14 -19.01 34.05 6.15
N ILE A 15 -17.93 33.52 6.77
CA ILE A 15 -16.56 33.88 6.38
C ILE A 15 -16.26 33.37 4.97
N ALA A 16 -16.75 32.16 4.63
CA ALA A 16 -16.61 31.60 3.29
C ALA A 16 -17.31 32.46 2.22
N GLU A 17 -18.59 32.79 2.45
CA GLU A 17 -19.41 33.57 1.51
C GLU A 17 -18.89 34.98 1.27
N THR A 18 -18.37 35.65 2.32
CA THR A 18 -17.83 37.00 2.18
C THR A 18 -16.50 37.03 1.43
N GLY A 19 -15.78 35.93 1.35
CA GLY A 19 -14.47 35.82 0.70
C GLY A 19 -13.36 36.68 1.32
N ARG A 20 -13.59 37.29 2.50
CA ARG A 20 -12.66 38.22 3.17
C ARG A 20 -12.65 38.05 4.71
N PRO A 21 -11.52 38.39 5.37
CA PRO A 21 -11.44 38.31 6.84
C PRO A 21 -12.49 39.17 7.51
N MET A 22 -13.22 38.59 8.50
CA MET A 22 -14.28 39.27 9.27
C MET A 22 -13.86 39.42 10.73
N SER A 23 -14.21 40.53 11.37
CA SER A 23 -14.08 40.70 12.83
C SER A 23 -15.29 40.08 13.57
N ALA A 24 -15.19 39.86 14.87
CA ALA A 24 -16.33 39.40 15.67
C ALA A 24 -17.50 40.40 15.57
N GLU A 25 -17.19 41.69 15.50
CA GLU A 25 -18.16 42.78 15.34
C GLU A 25 -18.83 42.74 13.95
N ASP A 26 -18.07 42.46 12.89
CA ASP A 26 -18.61 42.30 11.53
C ASP A 26 -19.59 41.11 11.47
N ILE A 27 -19.23 39.98 12.08
CA ILE A 27 -20.06 38.75 12.15
C ILE A 27 -21.32 39.03 13.00
N TYR A 28 -21.17 39.65 14.17
CA TYR A 28 -22.27 40.03 15.05
C TYR A 28 -23.31 40.88 14.28
N LYS A 29 -22.84 41.95 13.63
CA LYS A 29 -23.72 42.85 12.88
C LYS A 29 -24.46 42.06 11.75
N SER A 30 -23.76 41.24 11.03
CA SER A 30 -24.38 40.47 9.95
C SER A 30 -25.42 39.47 10.45
N MET A 31 -25.21 38.85 11.62
CA MET A 31 -26.17 37.94 12.24
C MET A 31 -27.39 38.66 12.83
N THR A 32 -27.21 39.82 13.45
CA THR A 32 -28.29 40.60 14.00
C THR A 32 -29.14 41.31 12.95
N ASP A 33 -28.52 41.78 11.85
CA ASP A 33 -29.24 42.35 10.71
C ASP A 33 -30.15 41.28 10.01
N ASN A 34 -29.85 39.99 10.18
CA ASN A 34 -30.66 38.86 9.70
C ASN A 34 -31.62 38.30 10.73
N GLY A 35 -31.85 39.03 11.88
CA GLY A 35 -32.85 38.68 12.88
C GLY A 35 -32.42 37.66 13.94
N GLY A 36 -31.11 37.36 14.04
CA GLY A 36 -30.58 36.46 15.07
C GLY A 36 -30.38 37.16 16.41
N GLU A 37 -30.84 36.56 17.51
CA GLU A 37 -30.49 36.97 18.88
C GLU A 37 -29.23 36.19 19.32
N ILE A 38 -28.08 36.89 19.37
CA ILE A 38 -26.80 36.33 19.83
C ILE A 38 -25.97 37.35 20.55
N GLN A 39 -25.10 36.92 21.46
CA GLN A 39 -24.16 37.80 22.14
C GLN A 39 -22.78 37.77 21.46
N ILE A 40 -22.10 38.91 21.41
CA ILE A 40 -20.78 39.02 20.76
C ILE A 40 -19.72 38.13 21.43
N GLU A 41 -19.88 37.89 22.74
CA GLU A 41 -19.01 36.98 23.51
C GLU A 41 -19.14 35.53 23.07
N GLU A 42 -20.33 35.09 22.65
CA GLU A 42 -20.54 33.74 22.08
C GLU A 42 -19.83 33.60 20.73
N ILE A 43 -19.87 34.64 19.90
CA ILE A 43 -19.13 34.68 18.63
C ILE A 43 -17.63 34.66 18.89
N LYS A 44 -17.10 35.43 19.81
CA LYS A 44 -15.67 35.40 20.19
C LYS A 44 -15.24 34.04 20.69
N LEU A 45 -16.07 33.38 21.50
CA LEU A 45 -15.81 32.03 21.98
C LEU A 45 -15.82 31.02 20.82
N ALA A 46 -16.82 31.08 19.96
CA ALA A 46 -16.90 30.21 18.77
C ALA A 46 -15.72 30.40 17.80
N LEU A 47 -15.30 31.67 17.57
CA LEU A 47 -14.12 31.97 16.76
C LEU A 47 -12.82 31.43 17.39
N LYS A 48 -12.68 31.50 18.70
CA LYS A 48 -11.54 30.94 19.43
C LYS A 48 -11.51 29.40 19.31
N GLU A 49 -12.67 28.78 19.41
CA GLU A 49 -12.79 27.32 19.20
C GLU A 49 -12.55 26.90 17.75
N LEU A 50 -13.13 27.61 16.78
CA LEU A 50 -12.86 27.39 15.36
C LEU A 50 -11.38 27.55 15.00
N SER A 51 -10.71 28.52 15.64
CA SER A 51 -9.26 28.72 15.48
C SER A 51 -8.45 27.58 16.10
N ARG A 52 -8.88 27.08 17.28
CA ARG A 52 -8.25 25.91 17.92
C ARG A 52 -8.47 24.63 17.12
N ASP A 53 -9.64 24.50 16.49
CA ASP A 53 -10.01 23.37 15.65
C ASP A 53 -9.40 23.46 14.23
N GLY A 54 -8.53 24.46 13.97
CA GLY A 54 -7.81 24.60 12.69
C GLY A 54 -8.68 25.04 11.50
N ARG A 55 -9.91 25.49 11.73
CA ARG A 55 -10.88 25.86 10.67
C ARG A 55 -10.81 27.34 10.29
N VAL A 56 -10.31 28.18 11.17
CA VAL A 56 -10.22 29.64 10.97
C VAL A 56 -8.90 30.16 11.54
N ILE A 57 -8.28 31.12 10.86
CA ILE A 57 -7.10 31.84 11.38
C ILE A 57 -7.50 33.22 11.86
N ILE A 58 -7.09 33.53 13.08
CA ILE A 58 -7.22 34.90 13.61
C ILE A 58 -5.98 35.69 13.15
N THR A 59 -6.18 36.63 12.28
CA THR A 59 -5.12 37.52 11.75
C THR A 59 -4.56 38.43 12.82
N ARG A 60 -3.38 39.04 12.62
CA ARG A 60 -2.79 40.04 13.55
C ARG A 60 -3.69 41.23 13.81
N ARG A 61 -4.70 41.50 12.96
CA ARG A 61 -5.68 42.55 13.11
C ARG A 61 -6.95 42.08 13.82
N GLY A 62 -6.97 40.90 14.42
CA GLY A 62 -8.11 40.33 15.14
C GLY A 62 -9.27 39.89 14.24
N LYS A 63 -9.07 39.75 12.94
CA LYS A 63 -10.08 39.27 11.99
C LYS A 63 -9.91 37.77 11.73
N ALA A 64 -11.03 37.06 11.69
CA ALA A 64 -11.09 35.65 11.33
C ALA A 64 -11.13 35.48 9.81
N ALA A 65 -10.35 34.58 9.28
CA ALA A 65 -10.29 34.22 7.85
C ALA A 65 -10.18 32.72 7.69
N LEU A 66 -10.70 32.17 6.61
CA LEU A 66 -10.39 30.82 6.20
C LEU A 66 -8.91 30.74 5.76
N PRO A 67 -8.21 29.63 6.06
CA PRO A 67 -6.80 29.48 5.69
C PRO A 67 -6.54 29.67 4.18
N GLU A 68 -7.44 29.15 3.34
CA GLU A 68 -7.36 29.27 1.87
C GLU A 68 -7.41 30.74 1.40
N GLN A 69 -8.22 31.57 2.06
CA GLN A 69 -8.31 33.01 1.75
C GLN A 69 -7.00 33.75 2.04
N LEU A 70 -6.12 33.15 2.84
CA LEU A 70 -4.79 33.66 3.17
C LEU A 70 -3.69 33.05 2.29
N GLY A 71 -4.07 32.27 1.28
CA GLY A 71 -3.15 31.58 0.37
C GLY A 71 -2.34 30.47 1.04
N LEU A 72 -2.90 29.85 2.09
CA LEU A 72 -2.28 28.71 2.76
C LEU A 72 -2.67 27.42 2.06
N ILE A 73 -1.75 26.46 2.09
CA ILE A 73 -1.91 25.15 1.50
C ILE A 73 -2.13 24.12 2.61
N TYR A 74 -3.12 23.25 2.44
CA TYR A 74 -3.46 22.17 3.37
C TYR A 74 -2.70 20.90 3.03
N GLY A 75 -2.16 20.22 4.04
CA GLY A 75 -1.43 18.96 3.82
C GLY A 75 -0.85 18.39 5.10
N ARG A 76 0.04 17.42 4.96
CA ARG A 76 0.64 16.63 6.04
C ARG A 76 2.13 16.88 6.20
N ILE A 77 2.64 16.87 7.44
CA ILE A 77 4.07 16.95 7.73
C ILE A 77 4.69 15.56 7.79
N GLN A 78 5.76 15.37 7.04
CA GLN A 78 6.71 14.29 7.22
C GLN A 78 7.94 14.84 7.96
N GLY A 79 8.05 14.55 9.26
CA GLY A 79 9.14 14.99 10.11
C GLY A 79 10.46 14.27 9.81
N ASN A 80 11.56 14.82 10.31
CA ASN A 80 12.89 14.25 10.25
C ASN A 80 13.59 14.45 11.60
N GLY A 81 14.37 13.46 12.06
CA GLY A 81 15.08 13.48 13.34
C GLY A 81 16.08 14.63 13.55
N ARG A 82 16.36 15.42 12.51
CA ARG A 82 17.14 16.66 12.60
C ARG A 82 16.28 17.91 12.84
N GLY A 83 14.98 17.74 13.11
CA GLY A 83 14.04 18.81 13.43
C GLY A 83 13.39 19.50 12.23
N PHE A 84 13.84 19.28 10.99
CA PHE A 84 13.17 19.77 9.78
C PHE A 84 12.09 18.77 9.31
N GLY A 85 11.26 19.20 8.36
CA GLY A 85 10.26 18.32 7.76
C GLY A 85 10.04 18.58 6.27
N PHE A 86 9.24 17.70 5.65
CA PHE A 86 8.67 17.91 4.34
C PHE A 86 7.16 18.03 4.47
N PHE A 87 6.59 19.00 3.81
CA PHE A 87 5.15 19.18 3.75
C PHE A 87 4.64 18.57 2.45
N ILE A 88 3.70 17.66 2.57
CA ILE A 88 3.05 16.95 1.48
C ILE A 88 1.66 17.56 1.30
N PRO A 89 1.44 18.37 0.24
CA PRO A 89 0.15 18.99 -0.03
C PRO A 89 -0.94 17.95 -0.34
N ALA A 90 -2.16 18.19 0.17
CA ALA A 90 -3.30 17.30 -0.09
C ALA A 90 -3.82 17.38 -1.54
N ASP A 91 -3.50 18.45 -2.27
CA ASP A 91 -3.87 18.66 -3.67
C ASP A 91 -2.89 18.01 -4.68
N GLY A 92 -1.84 17.32 -4.16
CA GLY A 92 -0.82 16.68 -5.00
C GLY A 92 0.17 17.65 -5.65
N SER A 93 0.15 18.94 -5.31
CA SER A 93 1.21 19.86 -5.68
C SER A 93 2.54 19.46 -5.02
N GLY A 94 3.67 19.77 -5.63
CA GLY A 94 4.98 19.28 -5.19
C GLY A 94 5.31 19.59 -3.72
N ASP A 95 6.08 18.72 -3.09
CA ASP A 95 6.47 18.79 -1.67
C ASP A 95 7.25 20.08 -1.36
N LEU A 96 7.01 20.64 -0.17
CA LEU A 96 7.74 21.81 0.34
C LEU A 96 8.69 21.41 1.47
N PHE A 97 9.90 21.92 1.43
CA PHE A 97 10.84 21.79 2.55
C PHE A 97 10.46 22.77 3.68
N ILE A 98 10.33 22.27 4.92
CA ILE A 98 10.06 23.06 6.13
C ILE A 98 11.30 23.01 7.01
N ALA A 99 11.94 24.15 7.23
CA ALA A 99 13.09 24.24 8.13
C ALA A 99 12.65 24.04 9.60
N ALA A 100 13.58 23.65 10.48
CA ALA A 100 13.27 23.40 11.88
C ALA A 100 12.63 24.61 12.58
N GLU A 101 13.10 25.82 12.28
CA GLU A 101 12.55 27.08 12.78
C GLU A 101 11.15 27.41 12.27
N ASP A 102 10.77 26.82 11.11
CA ASP A 102 9.48 27.04 10.45
C ASP A 102 8.44 25.93 10.76
N MET A 103 8.81 24.90 11.54
CA MET A 103 7.92 23.80 11.94
C MET A 103 6.79 24.25 12.89
N ASN A 104 6.99 25.32 13.64
CA ASN A 104 6.01 25.91 14.56
C ASN A 104 5.37 24.88 15.52
N GLY A 105 6.16 23.92 16.02
CA GLY A 105 5.72 22.84 16.91
C GLY A 105 4.90 21.75 16.25
N ALA A 106 4.90 21.66 14.91
CA ALA A 106 4.34 20.53 14.18
C ALA A 106 5.25 19.29 14.33
N LEU A 107 4.62 18.15 14.52
CA LEU A 107 5.27 16.84 14.62
C LEU A 107 5.03 16.01 13.35
N HIS A 108 5.76 14.91 13.24
CA HIS A 108 5.54 13.95 12.15
C HIS A 108 4.07 13.50 12.12
N GLY A 109 3.49 13.51 10.93
CA GLY A 109 2.11 13.09 10.69
C GLY A 109 1.04 14.15 10.93
N ASP A 110 1.37 15.28 11.57
CA ASP A 110 0.41 16.36 11.78
C ASP A 110 -0.14 16.90 10.45
N THR A 111 -1.43 17.18 10.43
CA THR A 111 -2.07 17.90 9.33
C THR A 111 -2.01 19.39 9.62
N VAL A 112 -1.50 20.15 8.67
CA VAL A 112 -1.15 21.56 8.88
C VAL A 112 -1.58 22.44 7.71
N TRP A 113 -1.63 23.75 7.97
CA TRP A 113 -1.70 24.80 6.98
C TRP A 113 -0.34 25.46 6.83
N VAL A 114 0.19 25.49 5.61
CA VAL A 114 1.54 25.95 5.29
C VAL A 114 1.48 27.15 4.35
N ARG A 115 2.31 28.15 4.64
CA ARG A 115 2.59 29.26 3.75
C ARG A 115 3.81 28.94 2.88
N LYS A 116 3.65 29.02 1.57
CA LYS A 116 4.77 28.92 0.64
C LYS A 116 5.64 30.19 0.75
N LEU A 117 6.94 30.00 0.98
CA LEU A 117 7.90 31.09 1.09
C LEU A 117 8.50 31.42 -0.29
N THR A 118 8.47 32.72 -0.65
CA THR A 118 9.08 33.22 -1.89
C THR A 118 10.55 33.53 -1.67
N GLY A 119 11.45 33.04 -2.50
CA GLY A 119 12.88 33.44 -2.48
C GLY A 119 13.87 32.35 -2.14
N SER A 120 13.68 31.12 -2.60
CA SER A 120 14.70 30.06 -2.48
C SER A 120 15.92 30.35 -3.38
N PRO A 121 17.16 30.27 -2.88
CA PRO A 121 18.33 30.31 -3.76
C PRO A 121 18.35 29.10 -4.68
N ARG A 122 18.66 29.32 -5.94
CA ARG A 122 18.75 28.39 -7.08
C ARG A 122 18.86 26.90 -6.69
N GLY A 123 17.83 26.11 -7.04
CA GLY A 123 17.96 24.67 -7.31
C GLY A 123 17.66 23.71 -6.16
N ARG A 124 16.90 24.09 -5.12
CA ARG A 124 16.35 23.17 -4.10
C ARG A 124 14.89 23.44 -3.87
N ASN A 125 14.17 22.38 -3.45
CA ASN A 125 12.72 22.32 -3.18
C ASN A 125 12.18 23.66 -2.68
N ASP A 126 11.01 24.05 -3.15
CA ASP A 126 10.26 25.20 -2.63
C ASP A 126 10.16 25.11 -1.09
N ARG A 127 10.33 26.22 -0.41
CA ARG A 127 10.25 26.26 1.06
C ARG A 127 8.85 26.66 1.53
N GLY A 128 8.46 26.15 2.69
CA GLY A 128 7.24 26.52 3.39
C GLY A 128 7.49 26.83 4.87
N ALA A 129 6.49 27.44 5.52
CA ALA A 129 6.43 27.62 6.97
C ALA A 129 5.07 27.17 7.47
N VAL A 130 5.02 26.42 8.57
CA VAL A 130 3.78 26.01 9.22
C VAL A 130 3.16 27.23 9.91
N GLU A 131 1.98 27.62 9.45
CA GLU A 131 1.22 28.72 10.08
C GLU A 131 0.27 28.21 11.16
N MET A 132 -0.32 27.04 10.94
CA MET A 132 -1.29 26.47 11.86
C MET A 132 -1.33 24.95 11.77
N ILE A 133 -1.50 24.30 12.90
CA ILE A 133 -1.75 22.87 13.00
C ILE A 133 -3.27 22.66 12.99
N ALA A 134 -3.76 22.03 11.91
CA ALA A 134 -5.18 21.77 11.73
C ALA A 134 -5.63 20.53 12.52
N ARG A 135 -4.79 19.50 12.56
CA ARG A 135 -5.05 18.26 13.31
C ARG A 135 -3.75 17.61 13.73
N ARG A 136 -3.65 17.20 14.97
CA ARG A 136 -2.55 16.39 15.47
C ARG A 136 -2.66 14.96 14.97
N ALA A 137 -1.54 14.36 14.59
CA ALA A 137 -1.48 12.97 14.15
C ALA A 137 -1.76 12.01 15.32
N GLY A 138 -1.32 12.38 16.51
CA GLY A 138 -1.52 11.59 17.73
C GLY A 138 -1.07 12.35 18.96
N GLY A 139 -1.45 11.85 20.14
CA GLY A 139 -1.03 12.39 21.42
C GLY A 139 -0.10 11.44 22.18
N ARG A 140 0.43 10.41 21.53
CA ARG A 140 1.26 9.38 22.15
C ARG A 140 2.59 9.24 21.42
N VAL A 141 3.65 8.99 22.19
CA VAL A 141 5.00 8.70 21.71
C VAL A 141 5.44 7.41 22.37
N ILE A 142 5.93 6.45 21.57
CA ILE A 142 6.53 5.22 22.04
C ILE A 142 8.04 5.40 22.01
N GLY A 143 8.71 4.95 23.05
CA GLY A 143 10.15 5.12 23.13
C GLY A 143 10.74 4.48 24.38
N THR A 144 12.03 4.73 24.60
CA THR A 144 12.77 4.25 25.75
C THR A 144 12.83 5.33 26.82
N PHE A 145 12.44 4.99 28.04
CA PHE A 145 12.51 5.91 29.16
C PHE A 145 13.92 5.97 29.75
N GLU A 146 14.50 7.15 29.75
CA GLU A 146 15.78 7.45 30.40
C GLU A 146 15.53 8.28 31.67
N ALA A 147 15.80 7.67 32.81
CA ALA A 147 15.61 8.31 34.09
C ALA A 147 16.68 9.40 34.33
N ASP A 148 16.23 10.56 34.82
CA ASP A 148 17.06 11.69 35.23
C ASP A 148 16.81 12.04 36.70
N ASN A 149 17.87 12.33 37.45
CA ASN A 149 17.79 12.57 38.88
C ASN A 149 17.24 13.97 39.25
N GLU A 150 17.19 14.91 38.30
CA GLU A 150 16.74 16.26 38.57
C GLU A 150 15.27 16.51 38.20
N TYR A 151 14.77 15.85 37.13
CA TYR A 151 13.45 16.16 36.54
C TYR A 151 12.49 14.98 36.50
N GLY A 152 12.96 13.74 36.69
CA GLY A 152 12.21 12.51 36.52
C GLY A 152 12.75 11.68 35.35
N GLY A 153 12.81 12.24 34.17
CA GLY A 153 13.40 11.60 33.01
C GLY A 153 12.86 12.12 31.69
N TYR A 154 13.23 11.44 30.63
CA TYR A 154 12.71 11.71 29.29
C TYR A 154 12.49 10.41 28.52
N VAL A 155 11.58 10.44 27.55
CA VAL A 155 11.34 9.34 26.64
C VAL A 155 11.96 9.69 25.30
N VAL A 156 12.96 8.89 24.90
CA VAL A 156 13.58 8.96 23.57
C VAL A 156 12.68 8.22 22.59
N PRO A 157 12.10 8.91 21.56
CA PRO A 157 11.18 8.29 20.63
C PRO A 157 11.84 7.19 19.79
N ASP A 158 11.15 6.05 19.59
CA ASP A 158 11.56 5.00 18.65
C ASP A 158 11.44 5.46 17.19
N ASP A 159 10.48 6.34 16.91
CA ASP A 159 10.29 6.92 15.59
C ASP A 159 11.29 8.06 15.35
N SER A 160 12.34 7.79 14.60
CA SER A 160 13.37 8.77 14.25
C SER A 160 12.86 10.01 13.48
N ARG A 161 11.58 10.05 13.10
CA ARG A 161 10.90 11.21 12.50
C ARG A 161 10.40 12.20 13.54
N VAL A 162 10.36 11.79 14.82
CA VAL A 162 10.11 12.67 15.97
C VAL A 162 11.44 13.13 16.53
N ALA A 163 11.74 14.42 16.37
CA ALA A 163 13.08 14.95 16.65
C ALA A 163 13.32 15.34 18.11
N GLU A 164 12.27 15.44 18.91
CA GLU A 164 12.35 15.91 20.30
C GLU A 164 11.96 14.81 21.28
N ASP A 165 12.73 14.69 22.36
CA ASP A 165 12.42 13.80 23.48
C ASP A 165 11.23 14.35 24.29
N VAL A 166 10.47 13.46 24.91
CA VAL A 166 9.34 13.81 25.76
C VAL A 166 9.82 13.89 27.22
N LEU A 167 9.87 15.08 27.78
CA LEU A 167 10.23 15.27 29.18
C LEU A 167 9.11 14.76 30.10
N ILE A 168 9.46 13.89 31.06
CA ILE A 168 8.54 13.24 31.99
C ILE A 168 8.84 13.70 33.42
N PRO A 169 7.99 14.50 34.06
CA PRO A 169 8.16 14.88 35.46
C PRO A 169 8.08 13.64 36.40
N PHE A 170 8.75 13.71 37.58
CA PHE A 170 8.74 12.62 38.58
C PHE A 170 7.34 12.09 38.91
N SER A 171 6.35 12.97 39.04
CA SER A 171 4.97 12.58 39.37
C SER A 171 4.26 11.83 38.25
N HIS A 172 4.87 11.70 37.05
CA HIS A 172 4.26 11.15 35.84
C HIS A 172 5.05 9.99 35.27
N THR A 173 6.01 9.42 36.01
CA THR A 173 6.85 8.29 35.54
C THR A 173 6.11 6.96 35.56
N ASN A 174 4.96 6.84 36.23
CA ASN A 174 4.12 5.64 36.29
C ASN A 174 4.91 4.34 36.64
N GLY A 175 5.97 4.45 37.47
CA GLY A 175 6.80 3.33 37.89
C GLY A 175 7.78 2.81 36.83
N ALA A 176 7.99 3.51 35.74
CA ALA A 176 8.98 3.14 34.72
C ALA A 176 10.41 3.24 35.28
N ASN A 177 11.25 2.27 34.94
CA ASN A 177 12.66 2.25 35.23
C ASN A 177 13.48 2.70 34.03
N HIS A 178 14.70 3.15 34.27
CA HIS A 178 15.64 3.48 33.18
C HIS A 178 15.82 2.29 32.22
N GLY A 179 15.64 2.54 30.93
CA GLY A 179 15.73 1.56 29.86
C GLY A 179 14.41 0.85 29.52
N ASP A 180 13.31 1.10 30.24
CA ASP A 180 12.02 0.49 29.92
C ASP A 180 11.44 1.10 28.63
N LYS A 181 10.84 0.27 27.77
CA LYS A 181 9.96 0.70 26.67
C LYS A 181 8.62 1.18 27.24
N VAL A 182 8.19 2.34 26.84
CA VAL A 182 7.00 3.00 27.40
C VAL A 182 6.15 3.69 26.31
N VAL A 183 4.88 3.90 26.65
CA VAL A 183 3.99 4.80 25.91
C VAL A 183 3.86 6.09 26.71
N ALA A 184 4.37 7.19 26.18
CA ALA A 184 4.22 8.51 26.74
C ALA A 184 3.03 9.24 26.08
N GLU A 185 2.11 9.75 26.87
CA GLU A 185 1.03 10.64 26.42
C GLU A 185 1.50 12.10 26.51
N ILE A 186 1.44 12.83 25.40
CA ILE A 186 1.86 14.23 25.32
C ILE A 186 0.85 15.08 26.08
N THR A 187 1.31 15.77 27.11
CA THR A 187 0.50 16.74 27.90
C THR A 187 0.74 18.17 27.43
N GLN A 188 1.92 18.45 26.86
CA GLN A 188 2.26 19.73 26.24
C GLN A 188 3.07 19.50 24.98
N TYR A 189 2.58 20.00 23.85
CA TYR A 189 3.30 19.96 22.58
C TYR A 189 4.45 20.97 22.54
N PRO A 190 5.50 20.69 21.73
CA PRO A 190 6.64 21.57 21.63
C PRO A 190 6.26 22.95 21.04
N GLY A 191 7.06 23.95 21.35
CA GLY A 191 6.91 25.30 20.81
C GLY A 191 8.24 26.03 20.83
N ALA A 192 8.33 27.22 20.27
CA ALA A 192 9.57 27.98 20.06
C ALA A 192 10.52 28.06 21.26
N ARG A 193 10.03 27.90 22.50
CA ARG A 193 10.81 27.91 23.77
C ARG A 193 10.20 26.98 24.82
N ARG A 194 9.44 25.99 24.40
CA ARG A 194 8.75 25.08 25.34
C ARG A 194 9.08 23.65 24.91
N PRO A 195 9.66 22.83 25.82
CA PRO A 195 9.90 21.42 25.53
C PRO A 195 8.57 20.66 25.41
N MET A 196 8.64 19.52 24.77
CA MET A 196 7.55 18.54 24.78
C MET A 196 7.47 17.91 26.16
N LEU A 197 6.29 17.98 26.82
CA LEU A 197 6.04 17.35 28.12
C LEU A 197 5.06 16.21 27.96
N GLY A 198 5.24 15.16 28.76
CA GLY A 198 4.36 14.00 28.77
C GLY A 198 4.20 13.36 30.13
N LYS A 199 3.38 12.33 30.14
CA LYS A 199 3.24 11.38 31.24
C LYS A 199 3.34 9.98 30.68
N ILE A 200 3.93 9.04 31.41
CA ILE A 200 3.94 7.64 31.01
C ILE A 200 2.55 7.04 31.23
N ALA A 201 1.90 6.66 30.15
CA ALA A 201 0.57 6.07 30.16
C ALA A 201 0.63 4.54 30.35
N GLU A 202 1.65 3.88 29.76
CA GLU A 202 1.84 2.43 29.82
C GLU A 202 3.34 2.10 29.86
N VAL A 203 3.74 1.19 30.72
CA VAL A 203 5.08 0.56 30.70
C VAL A 203 4.94 -0.75 29.97
N LEU A 204 5.63 -0.91 28.84
CA LEU A 204 5.54 -2.10 27.99
C LEU A 204 6.43 -3.22 28.51
N GLY A 205 7.64 -2.92 28.98
CA GLY A 205 8.66 -3.84 29.47
C GLY A 205 10.06 -3.46 29.00
N ARG A 206 11.00 -4.38 29.08
CA ARG A 206 12.38 -4.11 28.62
C ARG A 206 12.55 -4.46 27.14
N PRO A 207 13.39 -3.73 26.40
CA PRO A 207 13.80 -4.11 25.06
C PRO A 207 14.35 -5.55 25.04
N GLY A 208 13.89 -6.35 24.07
CA GLY A 208 14.28 -7.76 23.95
C GLY A 208 13.49 -8.75 24.80
N ASP A 209 12.61 -8.30 25.70
CA ASP A 209 11.63 -9.18 26.35
C ASP A 209 10.62 -9.68 25.33
N LYS A 210 10.14 -10.93 25.51
CA LYS A 210 9.24 -11.58 24.56
C LYS A 210 8.01 -10.73 24.22
N GLY A 211 7.91 -10.33 22.96
CA GLY A 211 6.74 -9.63 22.38
C GLY A 211 6.66 -8.13 22.65
N ILE A 212 7.64 -7.53 23.36
CA ILE A 212 7.67 -6.09 23.65
C ILE A 212 7.89 -5.28 22.37
N ASP A 213 8.81 -5.73 21.50
CA ASP A 213 9.11 -5.06 20.25
C ASP A 213 7.89 -5.04 19.33
N MET A 214 7.16 -6.17 19.25
CA MET A 214 5.91 -6.25 18.50
C MET A 214 4.83 -5.37 19.11
N LEU A 215 4.72 -5.33 20.44
CA LEU A 215 3.77 -4.47 21.16
C LEU A 215 4.09 -2.99 20.93
N SER A 216 5.36 -2.62 20.81
CA SER A 216 5.79 -1.25 20.46
C SER A 216 5.28 -0.83 19.08
N ILE A 217 5.34 -1.73 18.07
CA ILE A 217 4.77 -1.48 16.74
C ILE A 217 3.26 -1.27 16.84
N ILE A 218 2.55 -2.16 17.55
CA ILE A 218 1.09 -2.08 17.75
C ILE A 218 0.69 -0.75 18.39
N ARG A 219 1.41 -0.31 19.42
CA ARG A 219 1.14 0.97 20.11
C ARG A 219 1.51 2.17 19.24
N ARG A 220 2.63 2.10 18.51
CA ARG A 220 3.07 3.20 17.62
C ARG A 220 2.04 3.52 16.53
N LEU A 221 1.40 2.50 15.98
CA LEU A 221 0.41 2.64 14.91
C LEU A 221 -1.03 2.72 15.44
N ASP A 222 -1.22 2.86 16.74
CA ASP A 222 -2.52 2.94 17.44
C ASP A 222 -3.48 1.81 16.99
N LEU A 223 -2.93 0.59 16.86
CA LEU A 223 -3.71 -0.58 16.48
C LEU A 223 -4.47 -1.13 17.68
N PRO A 224 -5.77 -1.39 17.57
CA PRO A 224 -6.54 -1.96 18.66
C PRO A 224 -6.23 -3.45 18.84
N ASP A 225 -5.60 -3.81 19.96
CA ASP A 225 -5.22 -5.17 20.31
C ASP A 225 -6.27 -5.92 21.14
N LYS A 226 -7.25 -5.21 21.71
CA LYS A 226 -8.35 -5.77 22.48
C LYS A 226 -9.69 -5.31 21.94
N PHE A 227 -10.71 -6.14 22.09
CA PHE A 227 -12.08 -5.74 21.77
C PHE A 227 -12.72 -5.06 22.99
N PRO A 228 -13.52 -3.99 22.76
CA PRO A 228 -14.32 -3.39 23.83
C PRO A 228 -15.30 -4.41 24.41
N ASP A 229 -15.59 -4.31 25.71
CA ASP A 229 -16.50 -5.23 26.42
C ASP A 229 -17.87 -5.39 25.76
N GLY A 230 -18.38 -4.31 25.13
CA GLY A 230 -19.66 -4.35 24.42
C GLY A 230 -19.62 -5.27 23.19
N ALA A 231 -18.51 -5.20 22.42
CA ALA A 231 -18.31 -6.04 21.24
C ALA A 231 -18.08 -7.51 21.65
N GLN A 232 -17.26 -7.73 22.69
CA GLN A 232 -16.96 -9.08 23.19
C GLN A 232 -18.24 -9.77 23.73
N ARG A 233 -19.01 -9.09 24.59
CA ARG A 233 -20.30 -9.63 25.10
C ARG A 233 -21.29 -9.91 23.99
N GLN A 234 -21.35 -9.07 22.96
CA GLN A 234 -22.21 -9.33 21.80
C GLN A 234 -21.75 -10.60 21.08
N ALA A 235 -20.45 -10.77 20.84
CA ALA A 235 -19.89 -11.93 20.15
C ALA A 235 -20.20 -13.25 20.91
N GLU A 236 -19.99 -13.26 22.22
CA GLU A 236 -20.30 -14.40 23.10
C GLU A 236 -21.80 -14.75 23.14
N GLY A 237 -22.68 -13.77 22.90
CA GLY A 237 -24.13 -13.97 22.85
C GLY A 237 -24.65 -14.52 21.52
N LEU A 238 -23.86 -14.51 20.45
CA LEU A 238 -24.26 -15.01 19.13
C LEU A 238 -24.33 -16.55 19.13
N LYS A 239 -25.23 -17.09 18.32
CA LYS A 239 -25.47 -18.54 18.21
C LYS A 239 -25.33 -19.00 16.78
N ALA A 240 -25.13 -20.31 16.61
CA ALA A 240 -25.21 -20.97 15.31
C ALA A 240 -26.62 -20.70 14.67
N PRO A 241 -26.69 -20.69 13.32
CA PRO A 241 -27.95 -20.42 12.63
C PRO A 241 -29.01 -21.44 13.01
N ASP A 242 -30.22 -20.95 13.30
CA ASP A 242 -31.40 -21.76 13.55
C ASP A 242 -32.18 -22.06 12.25
N ALA A 243 -33.26 -22.83 12.36
CA ALA A 243 -34.08 -23.19 11.20
C ALA A 243 -34.62 -21.97 10.45
N ASP A 244 -34.95 -20.89 11.17
CA ASP A 244 -35.51 -19.67 10.57
C ASP A 244 -34.41 -18.94 9.73
N ALA A 245 -33.18 -18.92 10.19
CA ALA A 245 -32.04 -18.36 9.43
C ALA A 245 -31.76 -19.11 8.12
N LEU A 246 -32.20 -20.36 8.00
CA LEU A 246 -32.02 -21.22 6.82
C LEU A 246 -33.15 -21.10 5.80
N THR A 247 -34.36 -20.67 6.21
CA THR A 247 -35.59 -20.76 5.39
C THR A 247 -35.52 -19.96 4.09
N ASP A 248 -34.92 -18.77 4.12
CA ASP A 248 -34.84 -17.87 2.96
C ASP A 248 -33.51 -18.02 2.19
N ARG A 249 -32.80 -19.13 2.39
CA ARG A 249 -31.49 -19.37 1.77
C ARG A 249 -31.53 -20.53 0.79
N ARG A 250 -30.79 -20.40 -0.29
CA ARG A 250 -30.57 -21.51 -1.21
C ARG A 250 -29.77 -22.61 -0.52
N ASP A 251 -30.36 -23.81 -0.47
CA ASP A 251 -29.64 -24.98 0.07
C ASP A 251 -28.63 -25.53 -0.92
N LEU A 252 -27.37 -25.38 -0.59
CA LEU A 252 -26.20 -25.87 -1.34
C LEU A 252 -25.40 -26.93 -0.56
N ARG A 253 -25.96 -27.47 0.54
CA ARG A 253 -25.26 -28.48 1.37
C ARG A 253 -24.98 -29.78 0.64
N GLY A 254 -25.69 -30.06 -0.44
CA GLY A 254 -25.45 -31.22 -1.29
C GLY A 254 -24.37 -31.03 -2.35
N ALA A 255 -23.83 -29.80 -2.52
CA ALA A 255 -22.73 -29.53 -3.44
C ALA A 255 -21.41 -29.97 -2.82
N LEU A 256 -20.56 -30.64 -3.59
CA LEU A 256 -19.20 -30.96 -3.17
C LEU A 256 -18.39 -29.67 -3.06
N THR A 257 -18.10 -29.26 -1.82
CA THR A 257 -17.52 -27.96 -1.49
C THR A 257 -16.28 -28.15 -0.61
N ILE A 258 -15.24 -27.41 -0.91
CA ILE A 258 -13.95 -27.46 -0.18
C ILE A 258 -13.47 -26.06 0.17
N THR A 259 -12.70 -25.93 1.26
CA THR A 259 -11.84 -24.76 1.54
C THR A 259 -10.41 -25.13 1.28
N ILE A 260 -9.58 -24.17 0.80
CA ILE A 260 -8.13 -24.34 0.55
C ILE A 260 -7.41 -23.10 1.10
N ASP A 261 -6.69 -23.26 2.20
CA ASP A 261 -6.10 -22.17 2.94
C ASP A 261 -4.68 -22.50 3.43
N GLY A 262 -4.03 -21.56 4.11
CA GLY A 262 -2.80 -21.85 4.85
C GLY A 262 -3.03 -22.83 5.99
N ALA A 263 -2.01 -23.60 6.36
CA ALA A 263 -2.12 -24.63 7.41
C ALA A 263 -2.60 -24.05 8.75
N ASP A 264 -2.15 -22.84 9.10
CA ASP A 264 -2.46 -22.15 10.35
C ASP A 264 -3.72 -21.28 10.30
N ALA A 265 -4.37 -21.14 9.13
CA ALA A 265 -5.58 -20.34 8.96
C ALA A 265 -6.72 -20.89 9.83
N LYS A 266 -7.44 -19.97 10.50
CA LYS A 266 -8.63 -20.28 11.33
C LYS A 266 -9.87 -19.54 10.89
N ASP A 267 -9.71 -18.51 10.10
CA ASP A 267 -10.72 -17.60 9.56
C ASP A 267 -10.96 -17.91 8.07
N LEU A 268 -11.61 -19.07 7.83
CA LEU A 268 -11.89 -19.57 6.50
C LEU A 268 -13.03 -18.75 5.88
N ASP A 269 -12.67 -17.71 5.12
CA ASP A 269 -13.61 -16.77 4.49
C ASP A 269 -14.36 -17.39 3.32
N ASP A 270 -13.70 -18.26 2.54
CA ASP A 270 -14.16 -18.75 1.25
C ASP A 270 -14.12 -20.26 1.13
N ALA A 271 -15.11 -20.79 0.43
CA ALA A 271 -15.19 -22.17 -0.01
C ALA A 271 -15.55 -22.21 -1.49
N VAL A 272 -15.10 -23.24 -2.21
CA VAL A 272 -15.30 -23.38 -3.63
C VAL A 272 -15.94 -24.72 -3.99
N SER A 273 -16.80 -24.71 -5.01
CA SER A 273 -17.37 -25.91 -5.63
C SER A 273 -17.26 -25.79 -7.16
N LEU A 274 -17.08 -26.90 -7.85
CA LEU A 274 -17.05 -26.93 -9.31
C LEU A 274 -17.76 -28.16 -9.85
N GLU A 275 -18.64 -27.94 -10.82
CA GLU A 275 -19.25 -29.01 -11.62
C GLU A 275 -19.22 -28.66 -13.12
N MET A 276 -19.24 -29.68 -13.95
CA MET A 276 -19.43 -29.50 -15.40
C MET A 276 -20.92 -29.64 -15.72
N ALA A 277 -21.54 -28.60 -16.26
CA ALA A 277 -22.95 -28.57 -16.64
C ALA A 277 -23.07 -27.98 -18.06
N ASP A 278 -23.70 -28.71 -18.96
CA ASP A 278 -23.96 -28.28 -20.36
C ASP A 278 -22.71 -27.80 -21.12
N GLY A 279 -21.56 -28.36 -20.81
CA GLY A 279 -20.28 -27.99 -21.40
C GLY A 279 -19.66 -26.71 -20.84
N LEU A 280 -20.23 -26.17 -19.75
CA LEU A 280 -19.74 -25.02 -19.00
C LEU A 280 -19.18 -25.45 -17.65
N TYR A 281 -18.20 -24.70 -17.16
CA TYR A 281 -17.72 -24.78 -15.79
C TYR A 281 -18.68 -24.01 -14.88
N ARG A 282 -19.40 -24.70 -14.01
CA ARG A 282 -20.24 -24.07 -12.98
C ARG A 282 -19.40 -23.93 -11.71
N LEU A 283 -18.76 -22.77 -11.57
CA LEU A 283 -17.95 -22.44 -10.41
C LEU A 283 -18.82 -21.77 -9.34
N GLY A 284 -18.89 -22.38 -8.15
CA GLY A 284 -19.44 -21.77 -6.95
C GLY A 284 -18.33 -21.17 -6.09
N VAL A 285 -18.43 -19.88 -5.78
CA VAL A 285 -17.61 -19.18 -4.78
C VAL A 285 -18.53 -18.80 -3.65
N HIS A 286 -18.31 -19.41 -2.48
CA HIS A 286 -19.20 -19.34 -1.32
C HIS A 286 -18.45 -18.60 -0.22
N ILE A 287 -18.92 -17.40 0.12
CA ILE A 287 -18.26 -16.52 1.09
C ILE A 287 -19.07 -16.46 2.38
N ALA A 288 -18.41 -16.56 3.52
CA ALA A 288 -19.03 -16.45 4.83
C ALA A 288 -19.92 -15.21 4.94
N ASP A 289 -21.21 -15.39 5.25
CA ASP A 289 -22.15 -14.28 5.40
C ASP A 289 -22.01 -13.60 6.78
N VAL A 290 -20.90 -12.92 6.96
CA VAL A 290 -20.59 -12.12 8.16
C VAL A 290 -21.68 -11.09 8.43
N SER A 291 -22.33 -10.56 7.37
CA SER A 291 -23.36 -9.53 7.49
C SER A 291 -24.65 -10.03 8.16
N HIS A 292 -24.84 -11.35 8.21
CA HIS A 292 -25.91 -11.97 9.01
C HIS A 292 -25.71 -11.71 10.50
N TYR A 293 -24.50 -11.83 10.99
CA TYR A 293 -24.13 -11.70 12.41
C TYR A 293 -23.79 -10.27 12.81
N VAL A 294 -23.06 -9.54 11.97
CA VAL A 294 -22.56 -8.19 12.25
C VAL A 294 -23.49 -7.15 11.64
N LYS A 295 -24.50 -6.76 12.42
CA LYS A 295 -25.49 -5.76 11.99
C LYS A 295 -24.92 -4.34 12.08
N ARG A 296 -25.28 -3.49 11.11
CA ARG A 296 -24.83 -2.10 11.05
C ARG A 296 -25.16 -1.34 12.35
N GLY A 297 -24.16 -0.65 12.90
CA GLY A 297 -24.25 0.13 14.14
C GLY A 297 -24.22 -0.70 15.42
N SER A 298 -24.06 -2.04 15.34
CA SER A 298 -23.84 -2.87 16.52
C SER A 298 -22.45 -2.63 17.13
N PRO A 299 -22.22 -2.98 18.42
CA PRO A 299 -20.90 -2.84 19.04
C PRO A 299 -19.77 -3.51 18.27
N ILE A 300 -20.02 -4.70 17.70
CA ILE A 300 -19.03 -5.40 16.84
C ILE A 300 -18.79 -4.60 15.55
N ASP A 301 -19.84 -4.07 14.92
CA ASP A 301 -19.72 -3.30 13.68
C ASP A 301 -18.92 -2.01 13.87
N VAL A 302 -19.16 -1.29 14.96
CA VAL A 302 -18.43 -0.06 15.30
C VAL A 302 -16.93 -0.35 15.46
N GLU A 303 -16.58 -1.45 16.13
CA GLU A 303 -15.19 -1.84 16.30
C GLU A 303 -14.59 -2.36 15.00
N ALA A 304 -15.32 -3.17 14.21
CA ALA A 304 -14.86 -3.65 12.91
C ALA A 304 -14.59 -2.49 11.93
N TYR A 305 -15.45 -1.48 11.92
CA TYR A 305 -15.23 -0.24 11.13
C TYR A 305 -13.97 0.51 11.56
N LYS A 306 -13.74 0.63 12.87
CA LYS A 306 -12.55 1.28 13.42
C LYS A 306 -11.28 0.52 13.03
N ARG A 307 -11.30 -0.81 13.04
CA ARG A 307 -10.18 -1.68 12.63
C ARG A 307 -9.96 -1.64 11.13
N GLY A 308 -11.04 -1.65 10.34
CA GLY A 308 -11.08 -1.64 8.89
C GLY A 308 -10.59 -2.93 8.23
N THR A 309 -9.56 -3.56 8.79
CA THR A 309 -9.01 -4.84 8.34
C THR A 309 -8.34 -5.57 9.50
N SER A 310 -8.17 -6.90 9.36
CA SER A 310 -7.23 -7.66 10.21
C SER A 310 -5.79 -7.30 9.88
N VAL A 311 -4.88 -7.47 10.84
CA VAL A 311 -3.43 -7.23 10.67
C VAL A 311 -2.70 -8.53 11.01
N TYR A 312 -1.84 -8.99 10.12
CA TYR A 312 -1.14 -10.27 10.22
C TYR A 312 0.33 -10.05 10.56
N PHE A 313 0.70 -10.35 11.78
CA PHE A 313 2.09 -10.34 12.23
C PHE A 313 2.70 -11.74 12.19
N PRO A 314 4.01 -11.89 12.09
CA PRO A 314 4.64 -13.20 12.11
C PRO A 314 4.32 -14.06 13.34
N ASP A 315 4.02 -13.45 14.50
CA ASP A 315 3.76 -14.14 15.76
C ASP A 315 2.28 -14.15 16.19
N ARG A 316 1.44 -13.32 15.60
CA ARG A 316 0.02 -13.15 15.98
C ARG A 316 -0.81 -12.47 14.90
N VAL A 317 -2.13 -12.57 15.05
CA VAL A 317 -3.10 -11.82 14.23
C VAL A 317 -3.86 -10.86 15.15
N LEU A 318 -4.04 -9.60 14.72
CA LEU A 318 -5.02 -8.67 15.27
C LEU A 318 -6.28 -8.74 14.40
N PRO A 319 -7.28 -9.53 14.77
CA PRO A 319 -8.42 -9.78 13.91
C PRO A 319 -9.37 -8.59 13.87
N MET A 320 -10.05 -8.39 12.73
CA MET A 320 -11.10 -7.38 12.57
C MET A 320 -12.34 -7.72 13.42
N LEU A 321 -12.65 -8.99 13.56
CA LEU A 321 -13.80 -9.50 14.30
C LEU A 321 -13.36 -10.35 15.51
N PRO A 322 -14.15 -10.42 16.60
CA PRO A 322 -13.91 -11.34 17.70
C PRO A 322 -13.78 -12.80 17.23
N LYS A 323 -12.95 -13.60 17.93
CA LYS A 323 -12.63 -14.99 17.54
C LYS A 323 -13.86 -15.91 17.50
N GLU A 324 -14.88 -15.62 18.28
CA GLU A 324 -16.16 -16.32 18.26
C GLU A 324 -16.83 -16.28 16.90
N LEU A 325 -16.61 -15.17 16.18
CA LEU A 325 -17.05 -14.98 14.80
C LEU A 325 -16.00 -15.45 13.81
N SER A 326 -14.78 -14.88 13.86
CA SER A 326 -13.77 -15.10 12.82
C SER A 326 -13.32 -16.55 12.71
N ASN A 327 -13.18 -17.27 13.83
CA ASN A 327 -12.73 -18.66 13.86
C ASN A 327 -13.87 -19.67 14.06
N GLY A 328 -15.05 -19.19 14.49
CA GLY A 328 -16.18 -19.99 14.85
C GLY A 328 -17.36 -19.84 13.89
N LEU A 329 -18.31 -18.96 14.23
CA LEU A 329 -19.60 -18.85 13.53
C LEU A 329 -19.47 -18.53 12.05
N CYS A 330 -18.54 -17.65 11.66
CA CYS A 330 -18.35 -17.25 10.28
C CYS A 330 -17.40 -18.18 9.52
N SER A 331 -16.35 -18.72 10.18
CA SER A 331 -15.38 -19.60 9.52
C SER A 331 -16.05 -20.81 8.89
N LEU A 332 -15.77 -21.10 7.62
CA LEU A 332 -16.37 -22.18 6.85
C LEU A 332 -15.77 -23.55 7.18
N ASN A 333 -15.76 -23.88 8.49
CA ASN A 333 -15.27 -25.16 9.00
C ASN A 333 -15.98 -26.35 8.32
N PRO A 334 -15.29 -27.48 8.09
CA PRO A 334 -15.87 -28.66 7.47
C PRO A 334 -16.97 -29.29 8.34
N ASP A 335 -17.90 -29.97 7.70
CA ASP A 335 -18.99 -30.73 8.30
C ASP A 335 -20.02 -29.91 9.11
N GLU A 336 -19.95 -28.58 9.05
CA GLU A 336 -20.87 -27.67 9.70
C GLU A 336 -21.76 -26.94 8.69
N ASP A 337 -23.04 -26.70 9.06
CA ASP A 337 -23.93 -25.83 8.27
C ASP A 337 -23.49 -24.38 8.45
N LYS A 338 -23.07 -23.73 7.36
CA LYS A 338 -22.56 -22.35 7.37
C LYS A 338 -23.39 -21.46 6.45
N LEU A 339 -23.69 -20.26 6.94
CA LEU A 339 -24.36 -19.24 6.16
C LEU A 339 -23.35 -18.57 5.22
N THR A 340 -23.74 -18.51 3.94
CA THR A 340 -22.88 -17.90 2.93
C THR A 340 -23.66 -16.94 2.03
N LEU A 341 -22.93 -16.04 1.38
CA LEU A 341 -23.35 -15.34 0.20
C LEU A 341 -22.57 -15.95 -0.97
N SER A 342 -23.28 -16.64 -1.85
CA SER A 342 -22.66 -17.42 -2.92
C SER A 342 -22.76 -16.71 -4.26
N CYS A 343 -21.65 -16.65 -4.99
CA CYS A 343 -21.57 -16.25 -6.39
C CYS A 343 -21.34 -17.51 -7.23
N VAL A 344 -22.39 -18.00 -7.90
CA VAL A 344 -22.32 -19.16 -8.79
C VAL A 344 -22.22 -18.65 -10.23
N MET A 345 -21.18 -19.06 -10.93
CA MET A 345 -20.84 -18.58 -12.29
C MET A 345 -20.77 -19.74 -13.28
N ASP A 346 -21.51 -19.63 -14.39
CA ASP A 346 -21.34 -20.52 -15.53
C ASP A 346 -20.30 -19.91 -16.48
N ILE A 347 -19.18 -20.61 -16.68
CA ILE A 347 -17.98 -20.11 -17.37
C ILE A 347 -17.72 -20.97 -18.60
N ASP A 348 -17.54 -20.34 -19.76
CA ASP A 348 -17.24 -21.04 -21.01
C ASP A 348 -15.74 -21.44 -21.12
N SER A 349 -15.41 -22.21 -22.16
CA SER A 349 -14.04 -22.65 -22.44
C SER A 349 -13.03 -21.53 -22.74
N HIS A 350 -13.48 -20.29 -22.88
CA HIS A 350 -12.64 -19.10 -23.04
C HIS A 350 -12.48 -18.28 -21.76
N GLY A 351 -13.11 -18.75 -20.67
CA GLY A 351 -13.11 -18.10 -19.37
C GLY A 351 -14.13 -16.96 -19.22
N LYS A 352 -15.10 -16.83 -20.14
CA LYS A 352 -16.14 -15.80 -20.04
C LYS A 352 -17.27 -16.30 -19.13
N VAL A 353 -17.62 -15.52 -18.12
CA VAL A 353 -18.83 -15.71 -17.34
C VAL A 353 -20.02 -15.42 -18.25
N VAL A 354 -20.78 -16.44 -18.64
CA VAL A 354 -21.96 -16.34 -19.52
C VAL A 354 -23.23 -16.15 -18.75
N HIS A 355 -23.32 -16.72 -17.56
CA HIS A 355 -24.41 -16.56 -16.61
C HIS A 355 -23.85 -16.55 -15.19
N HIS A 356 -24.51 -15.84 -14.27
CA HIS A 356 -24.19 -15.89 -12.85
C HIS A 356 -25.43 -15.71 -11.99
N ASN A 357 -25.34 -16.16 -10.76
CA ASN A 357 -26.37 -15.98 -9.74
C ASN A 357 -25.70 -15.68 -8.40
N ILE A 358 -26.11 -14.57 -7.79
CA ILE A 358 -25.69 -14.20 -6.43
C ILE A 358 -26.86 -14.41 -5.51
N ALA A 359 -26.69 -15.22 -4.45
CA ALA A 359 -27.75 -15.57 -3.54
C ALA A 359 -27.25 -15.81 -2.12
N LYS A 360 -28.09 -15.53 -1.15
CA LYS A 360 -27.94 -16.04 0.21
C LYS A 360 -28.08 -17.55 0.18
N SER A 361 -27.16 -18.26 0.81
CA SER A 361 -27.11 -19.73 0.76
C SER A 361 -26.69 -20.34 2.09
N VAL A 362 -26.86 -21.64 2.19
CA VAL A 362 -26.26 -22.47 3.23
C VAL A 362 -25.44 -23.56 2.56
N ILE A 363 -24.23 -23.75 3.03
CA ILE A 363 -23.30 -24.79 2.57
C ILE A 363 -22.89 -25.69 3.74
N ARG A 364 -22.33 -26.85 3.41
CA ARG A 364 -21.56 -27.69 4.32
C ARG A 364 -20.30 -28.10 3.61
N SER A 365 -19.15 -27.54 4.02
CA SER A 365 -17.86 -27.89 3.42
C SER A 365 -17.53 -29.35 3.71
N ASN A 366 -17.10 -30.09 2.69
CA ASN A 366 -16.75 -31.50 2.82
C ASN A 366 -15.30 -31.69 3.28
N TYR A 367 -14.40 -30.79 2.86
CA TYR A 367 -12.98 -30.87 3.18
C TYR A 367 -12.40 -29.49 3.47
N ARG A 368 -11.59 -29.43 4.52
CA ARG A 368 -10.60 -28.38 4.71
C ARG A 368 -9.26 -28.87 4.20
N MET A 369 -8.76 -28.27 3.14
CA MET A 369 -7.47 -28.56 2.55
C MET A 369 -6.48 -27.43 2.80
N THR A 370 -5.19 -27.75 2.72
CA THR A 370 -4.14 -26.73 2.73
C THR A 370 -3.59 -26.52 1.31
N TYR A 371 -3.01 -25.34 1.07
CA TYR A 371 -2.29 -25.09 -0.20
C TYR A 371 -1.23 -26.13 -0.45
N ASP A 372 -0.48 -26.57 0.59
CA ASP A 372 0.57 -27.58 0.45
C ASP A 372 0.02 -28.93 0.03
N GLU A 373 -1.09 -29.39 0.64
CA GLU A 373 -1.73 -30.66 0.25
C GLU A 373 -2.18 -30.63 -1.21
N VAL A 374 -2.82 -29.55 -1.65
CA VAL A 374 -3.28 -29.42 -3.05
C VAL A 374 -2.09 -29.29 -4.02
N ASN A 375 -1.04 -28.56 -3.64
CA ASN A 375 0.19 -28.49 -4.43
C ASN A 375 0.88 -29.86 -4.54
N ALA A 376 0.93 -30.65 -3.47
CA ALA A 376 1.45 -32.01 -3.48
C ALA A 376 0.63 -32.92 -4.42
N ILE A 377 -0.72 -32.82 -4.40
CA ILE A 377 -1.59 -33.51 -5.36
C ILE A 377 -1.24 -33.12 -6.80
N PHE A 378 -1.07 -31.83 -7.07
CA PHE A 378 -0.74 -31.35 -8.42
C PHE A 378 0.68 -31.74 -8.88
N ALA A 379 1.58 -31.98 -7.93
CA ALA A 379 2.91 -32.52 -8.16
C ALA A 379 2.90 -34.05 -8.37
N GLY A 380 1.77 -34.73 -8.13
CA GLY A 380 1.61 -36.17 -8.36
C GLY A 380 1.91 -37.03 -7.14
N ASP A 381 1.80 -36.49 -5.92
CA ASP A 381 1.94 -37.26 -4.67
C ASP A 381 0.84 -38.33 -4.57
N PRO A 382 1.21 -39.64 -4.55
CA PRO A 382 0.23 -40.73 -4.57
C PRO A 382 -0.53 -40.86 -3.26
N ASP A 383 0.07 -40.52 -2.13
CA ASP A 383 -0.55 -40.66 -0.81
C ASP A 383 -1.63 -39.58 -0.64
N MET A 384 -1.34 -38.34 -1.04
CA MET A 384 -2.31 -37.25 -1.05
C MET A 384 -3.44 -37.51 -2.05
N ALA A 385 -3.12 -38.03 -3.25
CA ALA A 385 -4.13 -38.41 -4.23
C ALA A 385 -5.06 -39.53 -3.74
N ALA A 386 -4.54 -40.50 -2.99
CA ALA A 386 -5.33 -41.57 -2.39
C ALA A 386 -6.22 -41.06 -1.24
N LYS A 387 -5.70 -40.16 -0.38
CA LYS A 387 -6.42 -39.53 0.74
C LYS A 387 -7.67 -38.77 0.25
N TYR A 388 -7.55 -38.08 -0.89
CA TYR A 388 -8.59 -37.22 -1.46
C TYR A 388 -9.16 -37.74 -2.79
N SER A 389 -9.23 -39.08 -2.94
CA SER A 389 -9.57 -39.75 -4.20
C SER A 389 -10.95 -39.36 -4.77
N ASP A 390 -11.92 -39.05 -3.92
CA ASP A 390 -13.28 -38.68 -4.29
C ASP A 390 -13.41 -37.27 -4.88
N ILE A 391 -12.50 -36.35 -4.52
CA ILE A 391 -12.49 -34.99 -5.06
C ILE A 391 -11.46 -34.79 -6.20
N MET A 392 -10.64 -35.77 -6.51
CA MET A 392 -9.62 -35.68 -7.58
C MET A 392 -10.19 -35.22 -8.94
N PRO A 393 -11.38 -35.72 -9.39
CA PRO A 393 -11.95 -35.23 -10.65
C PRO A 393 -12.27 -33.73 -10.60
N MET A 394 -12.82 -33.23 -9.48
CA MET A 394 -13.13 -31.81 -9.29
C MET A 394 -11.85 -30.96 -9.26
N LEU A 395 -10.82 -31.38 -8.51
CA LEU A 395 -9.52 -30.67 -8.46
C LEU A 395 -8.87 -30.59 -9.83
N GLY A 396 -8.96 -31.66 -10.65
CA GLY A 396 -8.47 -31.69 -12.01
C GLY A 396 -9.14 -30.65 -12.91
N GLU A 397 -10.47 -30.51 -12.81
CA GLU A 397 -11.22 -29.50 -13.57
C GLU A 397 -10.97 -28.08 -13.01
N MET A 398 -10.82 -27.91 -11.70
CA MET A 398 -10.43 -26.64 -11.08
C MET A 398 -9.07 -26.16 -11.59
N ARG A 399 -8.08 -27.06 -11.68
CA ARG A 399 -6.76 -26.74 -12.25
C ARG A 399 -6.86 -26.27 -13.71
N ARG A 400 -7.69 -26.92 -14.52
CA ARG A 400 -7.93 -26.53 -15.93
C ARG A 400 -8.62 -25.17 -16.02
N LEU A 401 -9.64 -24.94 -15.20
CA LEU A 401 -10.36 -23.66 -15.16
C LEU A 401 -9.44 -22.54 -14.76
N LYS A 402 -8.55 -22.74 -13.76
CA LYS A 402 -7.49 -21.76 -13.38
C LYS A 402 -6.67 -21.35 -14.60
N ASP A 403 -6.20 -22.29 -15.41
CA ASP A 403 -5.39 -21.98 -16.59
C ASP A 403 -6.16 -21.16 -17.64
N ILE A 404 -7.44 -21.48 -17.84
CA ILE A 404 -8.34 -20.74 -18.74
C ILE A 404 -8.53 -19.28 -18.25
N LEU A 405 -8.80 -19.10 -16.96
CA LEU A 405 -9.01 -17.78 -16.35
C LEU A 405 -7.75 -16.94 -16.37
N LYS A 406 -6.61 -17.53 -15.99
CA LYS A 406 -5.29 -16.89 -16.07
C LYS A 406 -4.96 -16.45 -17.50
N ALA A 407 -5.16 -17.32 -18.47
CA ALA A 407 -4.93 -16.98 -19.88
C ALA A 407 -5.84 -15.84 -20.37
N LYS A 408 -7.11 -15.81 -19.94
CA LYS A 408 -8.04 -14.70 -20.23
C LYS A 408 -7.54 -13.39 -19.62
N ARG A 409 -7.17 -13.40 -18.33
CA ARG A 409 -6.64 -12.23 -17.60
C ARG A 409 -5.37 -11.71 -18.26
N GLN A 410 -4.48 -12.59 -18.64
CA GLN A 410 -3.24 -12.25 -19.34
C GLN A 410 -3.50 -11.66 -20.74
N ARG A 411 -4.44 -12.20 -21.52
CA ARG A 411 -4.84 -11.64 -22.83
C ARG A 411 -5.42 -10.24 -22.70
N ARG A 412 -6.13 -9.94 -21.60
CA ARG A 412 -6.67 -8.62 -21.28
C ARG A 412 -5.56 -7.61 -20.94
N GLY A 413 -4.37 -8.09 -20.59
CA GLY A 413 -3.22 -7.24 -20.28
C GLY A 413 -2.98 -7.02 -18.79
N ALA A 414 -3.55 -7.83 -17.90
CA ALA A 414 -3.29 -7.74 -16.47
C ALA A 414 -1.80 -7.84 -16.16
N ILE A 415 -1.34 -7.00 -15.26
CA ILE A 415 0.05 -6.93 -14.84
C ILE A 415 0.22 -7.90 -13.66
N ASP A 416 1.12 -8.86 -13.80
CA ASP A 416 1.57 -9.73 -12.72
C ASP A 416 2.97 -9.27 -12.29
N PHE A 417 3.09 -8.70 -11.11
CA PHE A 417 4.37 -8.44 -10.48
C PHE A 417 4.76 -9.69 -9.68
N ASP A 418 5.82 -10.35 -10.13
CA ASP A 418 6.41 -11.48 -9.40
C ASP A 418 7.47 -10.92 -8.43
N LEU A 419 7.01 -10.49 -7.26
CA LEU A 419 7.88 -9.99 -6.20
C LEU A 419 8.03 -11.08 -5.15
N PRO A 420 9.26 -11.38 -4.72
CA PRO A 420 9.49 -12.37 -3.68
C PRO A 420 8.96 -11.85 -2.33
N GLU A 421 8.20 -12.70 -1.64
CA GLU A 421 7.77 -12.50 -0.26
C GLU A 421 8.58 -13.41 0.67
N ALA A 422 8.68 -13.03 1.95
CA ALA A 422 9.37 -13.83 2.96
C ALA A 422 8.41 -14.63 3.80
N ASP A 423 8.77 -15.88 4.06
CA ASP A 423 8.22 -16.69 5.17
C ASP A 423 9.19 -16.61 6.35
N ILE A 424 8.74 -16.04 7.45
CA ILE A 424 9.54 -15.86 8.68
C ILE A 424 9.20 -16.97 9.67
N HIS A 425 10.17 -17.85 9.94
CA HIS A 425 9.99 -18.97 10.86
C HIS A 425 10.41 -18.58 12.27
N LEU A 426 9.50 -18.79 13.23
CA LEU A 426 9.72 -18.43 14.63
C LEU A 426 9.92 -19.67 15.50
N ASP A 427 10.75 -19.56 16.52
CA ASP A 427 10.87 -20.57 17.58
C ASP A 427 9.70 -20.48 18.59
N GLY A 428 9.64 -21.40 19.57
CA GLY A 428 8.63 -21.40 20.64
C GLY A 428 8.63 -20.15 21.53
N ASN A 429 9.67 -19.32 21.45
CA ASN A 429 9.77 -18.05 22.15
C ASN A 429 9.37 -16.85 21.28
N GLY A 430 9.04 -17.09 19.98
CA GLY A 430 8.69 -16.07 19.03
C GLY A 430 9.89 -15.34 18.42
N ARG A 431 11.11 -15.92 18.49
CA ARG A 431 12.31 -15.40 17.85
C ARG A 431 12.43 -15.92 16.42
N ALA A 432 12.87 -15.07 15.52
CA ALA A 432 13.12 -15.47 14.14
C ALA A 432 14.34 -16.40 14.07
N VAL A 433 14.13 -17.62 13.59
CA VAL A 433 15.20 -18.65 13.44
C VAL A 433 15.57 -18.90 11.99
N ASP A 434 14.66 -18.60 11.05
CA ASP A 434 14.91 -18.71 9.62
C ASP A 434 14.04 -17.70 8.85
N VAL A 435 14.53 -17.28 7.70
CA VAL A 435 13.81 -16.44 6.73
C VAL A 435 14.00 -17.06 5.36
N SER A 436 12.91 -17.61 4.82
CA SER A 436 12.90 -18.26 3.50
C SER A 436 12.00 -17.50 2.51
N LEU A 437 12.12 -17.83 1.23
CA LEU A 437 11.20 -17.30 0.21
C LEU A 437 9.86 -18.01 0.30
N HIS A 438 8.80 -17.23 0.31
CA HIS A 438 7.45 -17.75 0.12
C HIS A 438 7.28 -18.32 -1.30
N VAL A 439 6.92 -19.60 -1.39
CA VAL A 439 6.69 -20.27 -2.67
C VAL A 439 5.20 -20.26 -3.01
N ARG A 440 4.82 -19.40 -3.96
CA ARG A 440 3.46 -19.34 -4.48
C ARG A 440 3.18 -20.50 -5.42
N GLY A 441 2.46 -21.52 -4.91
CA GLY A 441 2.13 -22.73 -5.65
C GLY A 441 0.94 -22.59 -6.62
N GLU A 442 0.67 -23.66 -7.38
CA GLU A 442 -0.48 -23.69 -8.30
C GLU A 442 -1.83 -23.59 -7.59
N ALA A 443 -1.96 -24.12 -6.38
CA ALA A 443 -3.16 -24.04 -5.57
C ALA A 443 -3.48 -22.59 -5.16
N ASN A 444 -2.46 -21.81 -4.77
CA ASN A 444 -2.61 -20.39 -4.45
C ASN A 444 -3.14 -19.61 -5.66
N MET A 445 -2.53 -19.83 -6.83
CA MET A 445 -2.97 -19.21 -8.10
C MET A 445 -4.40 -19.61 -8.49
N MET A 446 -4.80 -20.86 -8.20
CA MET A 446 -6.13 -21.37 -8.50
C MET A 446 -7.22 -20.63 -7.69
N ILE A 447 -7.05 -20.55 -6.39
CA ILE A 447 -7.99 -19.84 -5.51
C ILE A 447 -8.03 -18.35 -5.87
N GLU A 448 -6.88 -17.73 -6.13
CA GLU A 448 -6.82 -16.34 -6.57
C GLU A 448 -7.64 -16.09 -7.84
N GLU A 449 -7.50 -16.89 -8.91
CA GLU A 449 -8.26 -16.71 -10.15
C GLU A 449 -9.78 -16.86 -9.91
N PHE A 450 -10.19 -17.76 -9.00
CA PHE A 450 -11.61 -17.92 -8.63
C PHE A 450 -12.11 -16.71 -7.86
N MET A 451 -11.35 -16.20 -6.89
CA MET A 451 -11.71 -15.01 -6.12
C MET A 451 -11.74 -13.76 -7.01
N LEU A 452 -10.77 -13.59 -7.93
CA LEU A 452 -10.79 -12.51 -8.91
C LEU A 452 -12.05 -12.55 -9.78
N SER A 453 -12.44 -13.74 -10.24
CA SER A 453 -13.66 -13.92 -11.07
C SER A 453 -14.92 -13.56 -10.31
N ALA A 454 -15.04 -13.95 -9.04
CA ALA A 454 -16.16 -13.59 -8.18
C ALA A 454 -16.20 -12.09 -7.91
N ASN A 455 -15.07 -11.47 -7.55
CA ASN A 455 -14.95 -10.04 -7.30
C ASN A 455 -15.34 -9.20 -8.54
N GLU A 456 -14.89 -9.57 -9.74
CA GLU A 456 -15.25 -8.90 -10.99
C GLU A 456 -16.74 -9.08 -11.31
N THR A 457 -17.32 -10.27 -11.07
CA THR A 457 -18.73 -10.59 -11.33
C THR A 457 -19.64 -9.79 -10.40
N VAL A 458 -19.33 -9.74 -9.10
CA VAL A 458 -20.09 -8.97 -8.11
C VAL A 458 -19.99 -7.47 -8.41
N ALA A 459 -18.81 -6.96 -8.73
CA ALA A 459 -18.65 -5.55 -9.08
C ALA A 459 -19.45 -5.16 -10.32
N ARG A 460 -19.49 -6.03 -11.35
CA ARG A 460 -20.29 -5.82 -12.55
C ARG A 460 -21.79 -5.82 -12.24
N GLU A 461 -22.27 -6.79 -11.47
CA GLU A 461 -23.66 -6.84 -10.99
C GLU A 461 -24.05 -5.56 -10.28
N GLY A 462 -23.15 -5.03 -9.42
CA GLY A 462 -23.36 -3.77 -8.71
C GLY A 462 -23.56 -2.58 -9.66
N VAL A 463 -22.75 -2.47 -10.71
CA VAL A 463 -22.89 -1.42 -11.72
C VAL A 463 -24.14 -1.62 -12.55
N ASP A 464 -24.39 -2.85 -13.05
CA ASP A 464 -25.53 -3.16 -13.92
C ASP A 464 -26.88 -2.92 -13.19
N LYS A 465 -26.96 -3.13 -11.87
CA LYS A 465 -28.15 -2.88 -11.03
C LYS A 465 -28.14 -1.54 -10.29
N GLY A 466 -27.09 -0.75 -10.38
CA GLY A 466 -26.96 0.54 -9.66
C GLY A 466 -26.90 0.39 -8.14
N LEU A 467 -26.30 -0.71 -7.65
CA LEU A 467 -26.14 -0.97 -6.21
C LEU A 467 -25.07 -0.05 -5.59
N PRO A 468 -25.25 0.35 -4.32
CA PRO A 468 -24.29 1.19 -3.61
C PRO A 468 -23.12 0.33 -3.08
N LEU A 469 -22.26 -0.14 -3.99
CA LEU A 469 -21.10 -0.94 -3.62
C LEU A 469 -19.88 -0.05 -3.32
N MET A 470 -18.96 -0.58 -2.53
CA MET A 470 -17.61 -0.05 -2.39
C MET A 470 -16.69 -0.79 -3.37
N TYR A 471 -16.12 -0.05 -4.31
CA TYR A 471 -15.23 -0.61 -5.33
C TYR A 471 -13.77 -0.53 -4.89
N ARG A 472 -12.93 -1.41 -5.45
CA ARG A 472 -11.48 -1.35 -5.34
C ARG A 472 -10.92 -0.76 -6.63
N VAL A 473 -10.44 0.46 -6.54
CA VAL A 473 -9.99 1.25 -7.69
C VAL A 473 -8.47 1.34 -7.72
N HIS A 474 -7.90 1.14 -8.90
CA HIS A 474 -6.49 1.39 -9.18
C HIS A 474 -6.41 2.25 -10.44
N GLU A 475 -6.17 3.52 -10.25
CA GLU A 475 -6.09 4.50 -11.33
C GLU A 475 -4.88 4.25 -12.24
N ALA A 476 -4.93 4.77 -13.47
CA ALA A 476 -3.77 4.76 -14.34
C ALA A 476 -2.61 5.55 -13.71
N PRO A 477 -1.36 5.14 -13.94
CA PRO A 477 -0.21 5.85 -13.40
C PRO A 477 -0.09 7.26 -13.98
N ASP A 478 0.48 8.18 -13.17
CA ASP A 478 0.75 9.54 -13.58
C ASP A 478 1.69 9.57 -14.81
N PRO A 479 1.35 10.31 -15.88
CA PRO A 479 2.19 10.45 -17.06
C PRO A 479 3.62 10.91 -16.77
N GLU A 480 3.85 11.79 -15.79
CA GLU A 480 5.20 12.24 -15.42
C GLU A 480 6.02 11.09 -14.81
N ARG A 481 5.42 10.30 -13.91
CA ARG A 481 6.07 9.11 -13.36
C ARG A 481 6.42 8.08 -14.44
N ILE A 482 5.56 7.93 -15.46
CA ILE A 482 5.85 7.04 -16.60
C ILE A 482 6.96 7.63 -17.48
N LYS A 483 7.08 8.95 -17.64
CA LYS A 483 8.20 9.57 -18.34
C LYS A 483 9.54 9.34 -17.60
N GLU A 484 9.53 9.47 -16.28
CA GLU A 484 10.68 9.16 -15.44
C GLU A 484 11.07 7.68 -15.53
N LEU A 485 10.08 6.78 -15.40
CA LEU A 485 10.25 5.34 -15.59
C LEU A 485 10.87 5.04 -16.96
N ASN A 486 10.33 5.61 -18.05
CA ASN A 486 10.86 5.41 -19.39
C ASN A 486 12.29 5.92 -19.53
N THR A 487 12.64 7.04 -18.88
CA THR A 487 14.01 7.57 -18.87
C THR A 487 14.98 6.54 -18.30
N PHE A 488 14.61 5.90 -17.20
CA PHE A 488 15.40 4.83 -16.60
C PHE A 488 15.43 3.57 -17.49
N LEU A 489 14.27 3.07 -17.91
CA LEU A 489 14.14 1.85 -18.71
C LEU A 489 14.93 1.92 -20.02
N HIS A 490 15.00 3.10 -20.65
CA HIS A 490 15.78 3.30 -21.87
C HIS A 490 17.28 3.09 -21.65
N THR A 491 17.81 3.33 -20.46
CA THR A 491 19.22 3.03 -20.13
C THR A 491 19.51 1.53 -20.16
N LEU A 492 18.47 0.71 -19.95
CA LEU A 492 18.51 -0.75 -19.96
C LEU A 492 17.99 -1.35 -21.30
N GLY A 493 17.57 -0.53 -22.25
CA GLY A 493 17.02 -0.98 -23.56
C GLY A 493 15.54 -1.40 -23.52
N TYR A 494 14.81 -0.99 -22.50
CA TYR A 494 13.37 -1.22 -22.31
C TYR A 494 12.55 0.07 -22.40
N GLY A 495 11.22 -0.05 -22.40
CA GLY A 495 10.32 1.10 -22.36
C GLY A 495 8.85 0.67 -22.41
N VAL A 496 7.97 1.50 -21.85
CA VAL A 496 6.52 1.23 -21.70
C VAL A 496 5.68 1.90 -22.81
N GLY A 497 6.32 2.58 -23.77
CA GLY A 497 5.60 3.27 -24.83
C GLY A 497 5.19 4.71 -24.47
N ASN A 498 3.99 5.15 -24.94
CA ASN A 498 3.55 6.53 -24.75
C ASN A 498 3.04 6.78 -23.31
N ALA A 499 3.73 7.62 -22.56
CA ALA A 499 3.39 7.95 -21.19
C ALA A 499 1.98 8.52 -20.98
N GLU A 500 1.48 9.32 -21.95
CA GLU A 500 0.15 9.96 -21.90
C GLU A 500 -1.02 8.97 -22.07
N LYS A 501 -0.75 7.78 -22.61
CA LYS A 501 -1.78 6.80 -23.00
C LYS A 501 -1.38 5.37 -22.65
N VAL A 502 -0.59 5.20 -21.61
CA VAL A 502 -0.12 3.88 -21.17
C VAL A 502 -1.32 2.99 -20.82
N GLN A 503 -1.28 1.74 -21.33
CA GLN A 503 -2.26 0.72 -21.02
C GLN A 503 -1.60 -0.38 -20.19
N PRO A 504 -2.37 -1.13 -19.38
CA PRO A 504 -1.83 -2.27 -18.62
C PRO A 504 -1.05 -3.26 -19.50
N ALA A 505 -1.53 -3.50 -20.71
CA ALA A 505 -0.89 -4.40 -21.69
C ALA A 505 0.50 -3.92 -22.12
N ASP A 506 0.75 -2.60 -22.15
CA ASP A 506 2.07 -2.04 -22.52
C ASP A 506 3.08 -2.33 -21.41
N VAL A 507 2.67 -2.12 -20.16
CA VAL A 507 3.48 -2.44 -18.97
C VAL A 507 3.77 -3.94 -18.94
N ARG A 508 2.73 -4.78 -19.07
CA ARG A 508 2.89 -6.25 -19.11
C ARG A 508 3.85 -6.71 -20.20
N LYS A 509 3.73 -6.17 -21.42
CA LYS A 509 4.63 -6.51 -22.54
C LYS A 509 6.09 -6.16 -22.21
N MET A 510 6.33 -5.05 -21.56
CA MET A 510 7.67 -4.64 -21.13
C MET A 510 8.21 -5.60 -20.06
N LEU A 511 7.41 -5.95 -19.03
CA LEU A 511 7.80 -6.88 -17.98
C LEU A 511 8.11 -8.28 -18.55
N LEU A 512 7.28 -8.79 -19.47
CA LEU A 512 7.55 -10.06 -20.16
C LEU A 512 8.83 -10.04 -20.98
N LYS A 513 9.21 -8.89 -21.55
CA LYS A 513 10.49 -8.76 -22.26
C LYS A 513 11.68 -8.81 -21.31
N ALA A 514 11.49 -8.33 -20.06
CA ALA A 514 12.52 -8.34 -19.02
C ALA A 514 12.61 -9.69 -18.27
N ALA A 515 11.58 -10.52 -18.36
CA ALA A 515 11.53 -11.80 -17.65
C ALA A 515 12.73 -12.70 -17.99
N GLY A 516 13.35 -13.28 -16.96
CA GLY A 516 14.56 -14.11 -17.06
C GLY A 516 15.87 -13.35 -17.30
N SER A 517 15.82 -12.01 -17.38
CA SER A 517 17.04 -11.20 -17.46
C SER A 517 17.58 -10.85 -16.06
N SER A 518 18.85 -10.45 -15.97
CA SER A 518 19.47 -9.94 -14.73
C SER A 518 18.77 -8.68 -14.21
N GLU A 519 18.13 -7.93 -15.09
CA GLU A 519 17.44 -6.67 -14.79
C GLU A 519 15.98 -6.86 -14.37
N GLU A 520 15.40 -8.06 -14.47
CA GLU A 520 13.98 -8.34 -14.23
C GLU A 520 13.49 -7.79 -12.90
N ARG A 521 14.20 -8.11 -11.81
CA ARG A 521 13.83 -7.69 -10.45
C ARG A 521 13.80 -6.17 -10.29
N VAL A 522 14.79 -5.51 -10.86
CA VAL A 522 14.89 -4.04 -10.84
C VAL A 522 13.77 -3.40 -11.63
N ILE A 523 13.51 -3.93 -12.83
CA ILE A 523 12.45 -3.43 -13.72
C ILE A 523 11.09 -3.60 -13.03
N ASN A 524 10.82 -4.74 -12.37
CA ASN A 524 9.62 -4.97 -11.59
C ASN A 524 9.48 -3.92 -10.47
N ASN A 525 10.52 -3.74 -9.66
CA ASN A 525 10.50 -2.81 -8.52
C ASN A 525 10.29 -1.34 -8.94
N VAL A 526 11.03 -0.86 -9.95
CA VAL A 526 10.89 0.53 -10.42
C VAL A 526 9.55 0.75 -11.10
N THR A 527 9.06 -0.24 -11.86
CA THR A 527 7.75 -0.18 -12.49
C THR A 527 6.64 -0.13 -11.43
N LEU A 528 6.69 -0.98 -10.39
CA LEU A 528 5.72 -0.93 -9.30
C LEU A 528 5.70 0.43 -8.58
N ARG A 529 6.88 1.02 -8.33
CA ARG A 529 6.98 2.36 -7.70
C ARG A 529 6.39 3.48 -8.55
N ALA A 530 6.35 3.31 -9.88
CA ALA A 530 5.74 4.27 -10.80
C ALA A 530 4.21 4.15 -10.88
N MET A 531 3.64 3.02 -10.41
CA MET A 531 2.18 2.83 -10.37
C MET A 531 1.54 3.65 -9.23
N THR A 532 0.27 3.98 -9.40
CA THR A 532 -0.57 4.54 -8.34
C THR A 532 -0.87 3.45 -7.30
N LYS A 533 -1.28 3.85 -6.09
CA LYS A 533 -1.78 2.90 -5.10
C LYS A 533 -3.27 2.66 -5.33
N ALA A 534 -3.70 1.40 -5.17
CA ALA A 534 -5.12 1.09 -5.16
C ALA A 534 -5.79 1.65 -3.89
N LYS A 535 -7.05 2.07 -4.01
CA LYS A 535 -7.86 2.63 -2.93
C LYS A 535 -9.30 2.11 -2.99
N TYR A 536 -10.04 2.28 -1.91
CA TYR A 536 -11.48 2.06 -1.94
C TYR A 536 -12.21 3.33 -2.40
N SER A 537 -13.31 3.16 -3.15
CA SER A 537 -14.09 4.27 -3.70
C SER A 537 -15.57 3.86 -3.86
N PRO A 538 -16.51 4.79 -3.69
CA PRO A 538 -17.90 4.57 -4.09
C PRO A 538 -18.08 4.56 -5.62
N ASP A 539 -17.11 5.08 -6.37
CA ASP A 539 -17.14 5.16 -7.83
C ASP A 539 -16.33 4.02 -8.46
N CYS A 540 -16.84 3.44 -9.55
CA CYS A 540 -16.24 2.29 -10.22
C CYS A 540 -15.33 2.73 -11.38
N ASP A 541 -14.13 3.21 -11.08
CA ASP A 541 -13.17 3.70 -12.08
C ASP A 541 -12.24 2.60 -12.64
N GLY A 542 -12.50 1.33 -12.27
CA GLY A 542 -11.75 0.17 -12.73
C GLY A 542 -10.46 -0.07 -11.96
N HIS A 543 -9.71 -1.09 -12.39
CA HIS A 543 -8.46 -1.49 -11.74
C HIS A 543 -7.35 -1.69 -12.77
N PHE A 544 -6.46 -0.70 -12.92
CA PHE A 544 -5.39 -0.68 -13.93
C PHE A 544 -4.51 -1.94 -13.88
N GLY A 545 -3.96 -2.28 -12.71
CA GLY A 545 -3.08 -3.44 -12.57
C GLY A 545 -3.73 -4.76 -13.01
N LEU A 546 -5.01 -4.99 -12.68
CA LEU A 546 -5.77 -6.16 -13.10
C LEU A 546 -6.33 -6.03 -14.52
N ALA A 547 -6.18 -4.89 -15.18
CA ALA A 547 -6.85 -4.54 -16.42
C ALA A 547 -8.37 -4.80 -16.36
N ALA A 548 -8.98 -4.65 -15.17
CA ALA A 548 -10.38 -4.93 -14.90
C ALA A 548 -11.21 -3.65 -14.99
N LYS A 549 -12.34 -3.69 -15.73
CA LYS A 549 -13.26 -2.58 -15.84
C LYS A 549 -14.10 -2.40 -14.58
N TYR A 550 -14.44 -3.49 -13.92
CA TYR A 550 -15.24 -3.55 -12.71
C TYR A 550 -14.49 -4.38 -11.69
N TYR A 551 -14.28 -3.87 -10.50
CA TYR A 551 -13.63 -4.63 -9.46
C TYR A 551 -14.05 -4.14 -8.06
N CYS A 552 -14.40 -5.06 -7.19
CA CYS A 552 -14.62 -4.82 -5.77
C CYS A 552 -13.97 -5.95 -4.95
N HIS A 553 -13.89 -5.77 -3.68
CA HIS A 553 -13.58 -6.84 -2.76
C HIS A 553 -14.88 -7.41 -2.19
N PHE A 554 -15.08 -8.72 -2.34
CA PHE A 554 -16.27 -9.44 -1.91
C PHE A 554 -15.92 -10.70 -1.10
N THR A 555 -14.72 -11.23 -1.31
CA THR A 555 -14.36 -12.60 -0.96
C THR A 555 -13.77 -12.79 0.44
N SER A 556 -13.62 -11.73 1.27
CA SER A 556 -13.00 -11.86 2.59
C SER A 556 -13.62 -10.94 3.67
N PRO A 557 -14.93 -11.08 3.98
CA PRO A 557 -15.64 -10.22 4.94
C PRO A 557 -15.27 -10.46 6.41
N ILE A 558 -14.62 -11.59 6.75
CA ILE A 558 -14.13 -11.83 8.11
C ILE A 558 -12.99 -10.90 8.44
N ARG A 559 -12.13 -10.62 7.45
CA ARG A 559 -10.88 -9.85 7.65
C ARG A 559 -10.84 -8.49 6.95
N ARG A 560 -11.82 -8.13 6.10
CA ARG A 560 -11.88 -6.82 5.43
C ARG A 560 -13.28 -6.20 5.55
N TYR A 561 -13.34 -5.00 6.09
CA TYR A 561 -14.60 -4.26 6.25
C TYR A 561 -15.26 -3.84 4.93
N PRO A 562 -14.55 -3.46 3.86
CA PRO A 562 -15.12 -3.22 2.54
C PRO A 562 -15.95 -4.38 2.01
N ASP A 563 -15.46 -5.62 2.17
CA ASP A 563 -16.19 -6.83 1.76
C ASP A 563 -17.52 -6.98 2.55
N LEU A 564 -17.49 -6.72 3.86
CA LEU A 564 -18.69 -6.70 4.69
C LEU A 564 -19.71 -5.67 4.22
N LEU A 565 -19.25 -4.49 3.76
CA LEU A 565 -20.14 -3.47 3.20
C LEU A 565 -20.76 -3.92 1.87
N VAL A 566 -19.98 -4.56 1.00
CA VAL A 566 -20.47 -5.15 -0.26
C VAL A 566 -21.52 -6.22 0.04
N HIS A 567 -21.27 -7.11 1.02
CA HIS A 567 -22.23 -8.13 1.45
C HIS A 567 -23.55 -7.52 1.95
N ARG A 568 -23.49 -6.46 2.73
CA ARG A 568 -24.68 -5.75 3.23
C ARG A 568 -25.52 -5.16 2.10
N ALA A 569 -24.85 -4.47 1.16
CA ALA A 569 -25.54 -3.87 0.02
C ALA A 569 -26.20 -4.94 -0.88
N LEU A 570 -25.51 -6.06 -1.11
CA LEU A 570 -26.05 -7.21 -1.83
C LEU A 570 -27.26 -7.83 -1.10
N ASN A 571 -27.16 -8.06 0.22
CA ASN A 571 -28.26 -8.63 1.00
C ASN A 571 -29.47 -7.69 1.03
N GLU A 572 -29.29 -6.37 1.18
CA GLU A 572 -30.39 -5.41 1.10
C GLU A 572 -31.07 -5.43 -0.29
N SER A 573 -30.26 -5.58 -1.36
CA SER A 573 -30.78 -5.74 -2.72
C SER A 573 -31.59 -7.03 -2.90
N LEU A 574 -31.06 -8.18 -2.44
CA LEU A 574 -31.71 -9.49 -2.53
C LEU A 574 -33.02 -9.56 -1.73
N GLU A 575 -33.09 -8.82 -0.64
CA GLU A 575 -34.27 -8.72 0.23
C GLU A 575 -35.25 -7.60 -0.20
N GLY A 576 -34.97 -6.89 -1.30
CA GLY A 576 -35.81 -5.80 -1.81
C GLY A 576 -35.88 -4.56 -0.92
N ARG A 577 -34.86 -4.34 -0.07
CA ARG A 577 -34.81 -3.24 0.90
C ARG A 577 -34.03 -2.00 0.44
N LEU A 578 -33.56 -2.00 -0.80
CA LEU A 578 -32.85 -0.83 -1.39
C LEU A 578 -33.85 0.14 -2.02
N ASP A 579 -34.62 0.85 -1.19
CA ASP A 579 -35.47 1.97 -1.60
C ASP A 579 -34.64 3.28 -1.76
N GLU A 580 -35.28 4.36 -2.21
CA GLU A 580 -34.62 5.65 -2.43
C GLU A 580 -34.00 6.22 -1.15
N GLU A 581 -34.60 6.01 0.02
CA GLU A 581 -34.11 6.52 1.30
C GLU A 581 -32.85 5.77 1.71
N ASN A 582 -32.84 4.44 1.60
CA ASN A 582 -31.67 3.61 1.88
C ASN A 582 -30.53 3.90 0.90
N LEU A 583 -30.82 4.10 -0.39
CA LEU A 583 -29.81 4.53 -1.38
C LEU A 583 -29.19 5.88 -1.03
N LYS A 584 -29.98 6.86 -0.56
CA LYS A 584 -29.44 8.15 -0.09
C LYS A 584 -28.54 7.98 1.12
N ARG A 585 -28.93 7.13 2.09
CA ARG A 585 -28.09 6.81 3.27
C ARG A 585 -26.77 6.16 2.87
N TRP A 586 -26.79 5.22 1.93
CA TRP A 586 -25.58 4.59 1.42
C TRP A 586 -24.66 5.61 0.72
N LYS A 587 -25.20 6.43 -0.17
CA LYS A 587 -24.44 7.49 -0.88
C LYS A 587 -23.80 8.49 0.06
N ALA A 588 -24.43 8.83 1.17
CA ALA A 588 -23.87 9.70 2.18
C ALA A 588 -22.78 9.01 3.03
N TYR A 589 -22.87 7.70 3.22
CA TYR A 589 -21.96 6.93 4.09
C TYR A 589 -20.70 6.45 3.37
N LEU A 590 -20.82 5.99 2.12
CA LEU A 590 -19.73 5.31 1.43
C LEU A 590 -18.45 6.16 1.25
N PRO A 591 -18.48 7.47 0.94
CA PRO A 591 -17.26 8.25 0.79
C PRO A 591 -16.38 8.19 2.05
N GLY A 592 -16.93 8.54 3.22
CA GLY A 592 -16.18 8.47 4.48
C GLY A 592 -15.74 7.06 4.87
N ALA A 593 -16.54 6.05 4.54
CA ALA A 593 -16.17 4.65 4.78
C ALA A 593 -15.03 4.20 3.85
N SER A 594 -15.00 4.68 2.61
CA SER A 594 -13.93 4.38 1.65
C SER A 594 -12.59 4.95 2.09
N ASP A 595 -12.59 6.21 2.56
CA ASP A 595 -11.40 6.86 3.10
C ASP A 595 -10.88 6.12 4.33
N GLN A 596 -11.78 5.81 5.29
CA GLN A 596 -11.44 5.05 6.50
C GLN A 596 -10.83 3.68 6.18
N CYS A 597 -11.43 2.91 5.26
CA CYS A 597 -10.93 1.60 4.89
C CYS A 597 -9.56 1.70 4.19
N SER A 598 -9.37 2.69 3.33
CA SER A 598 -8.09 2.92 2.65
C SER A 598 -6.98 3.30 3.66
N ASP A 599 -7.28 4.19 4.61
CA ASP A 599 -6.33 4.58 5.66
C ASP A 599 -5.97 3.39 6.57
N ARG A 600 -6.95 2.56 6.94
CA ARG A 600 -6.69 1.37 7.78
C ARG A 600 -5.87 0.31 7.05
N GLU A 601 -6.10 0.10 5.74
CA GLU A 601 -5.28 -0.79 4.91
C GLU A 601 -3.82 -0.32 4.84
N VAL A 602 -3.60 0.98 4.63
CA VAL A 602 -2.24 1.55 4.64
C VAL A 602 -1.57 1.34 6.00
N THR A 603 -2.30 1.57 7.10
CA THR A 603 -1.78 1.37 8.46
C THR A 603 -1.46 -0.11 8.73
N ALA A 604 -2.32 -1.04 8.29
CA ALA A 604 -2.09 -2.48 8.43
C ALA A 604 -0.84 -2.92 7.66
N THR A 605 -0.70 -2.50 6.40
CA THR A 605 0.49 -2.80 5.59
C THR A 605 1.78 -2.22 6.19
N GLU A 606 1.71 -1.00 6.77
CA GLU A 606 2.87 -0.40 7.47
C GLU A 606 3.24 -1.23 8.72
N ALA A 607 2.25 -1.73 9.45
CA ALA A 607 2.47 -2.55 10.63
C ALA A 607 3.08 -3.91 10.30
N GLU A 608 2.55 -4.60 9.29
CA GLU A 608 3.04 -5.89 8.81
C GLU A 608 4.49 -5.77 8.34
N ARG A 609 4.80 -4.76 7.50
CA ARG A 609 6.18 -4.50 7.06
C ARG A 609 7.13 -4.18 8.20
N ALA A 610 6.70 -3.35 9.15
CA ALA A 610 7.54 -3.01 10.30
C ALA A 610 7.85 -4.26 11.17
N ALA A 611 6.90 -5.18 11.29
CA ALA A 611 7.08 -6.43 11.99
C ALA A 611 8.01 -7.39 11.23
N ASP A 612 7.87 -7.49 9.91
CA ASP A 612 8.75 -8.29 9.05
C ASP A 612 10.19 -7.75 9.10
N ASP A 613 10.37 -6.43 8.97
CA ASP A 613 11.68 -5.79 9.05
C ASP A 613 12.34 -6.02 10.41
N LEU A 614 11.58 -5.93 11.49
CA LEU A 614 12.04 -6.24 12.85
C LEU A 614 12.49 -7.69 12.96
N LYS A 615 11.70 -8.66 12.47
CA LYS A 615 12.03 -10.09 12.54
C LYS A 615 13.19 -10.45 11.62
N LYS A 616 13.31 -9.83 10.45
CA LYS A 616 14.48 -9.97 9.58
C LYS A 616 15.75 -9.41 10.25
N CYS A 617 15.62 -8.30 10.99
CA CYS A 617 16.71 -7.75 11.78
C CYS A 617 17.11 -8.68 12.92
N GLU A 618 16.15 -9.26 13.65
CA GLU A 618 16.37 -10.25 14.70
C GLU A 618 17.08 -11.51 14.17
N TYR A 619 16.68 -12.00 13.00
CA TYR A 619 17.37 -13.10 12.33
C TYR A 619 18.82 -12.71 12.00
N MET A 620 19.03 -11.55 11.37
CA MET A 620 20.37 -11.12 10.97
C MET A 620 21.30 -10.83 12.14
N ALA A 621 20.77 -10.43 13.30
CA ALA A 621 21.55 -10.24 14.52
C ALA A 621 22.27 -11.52 14.97
N GLN A 622 21.77 -12.69 14.60
CA GLN A 622 22.37 -13.99 14.90
C GLN A 622 23.44 -14.41 13.85
N HIS A 623 23.53 -13.66 12.73
CA HIS A 623 24.36 -13.99 11.57
C HIS A 623 25.42 -12.90 11.29
N ILE A 624 25.79 -12.11 12.29
CA ILE A 624 26.79 -11.07 12.15
C ILE A 624 28.16 -11.69 11.82
N GLY A 625 28.85 -11.13 10.84
CA GLY A 625 30.14 -11.60 10.31
C GLY A 625 30.03 -12.56 9.13
N GLU A 626 28.84 -13.08 8.82
CA GLU A 626 28.62 -13.96 7.68
C GLU A 626 28.56 -13.19 6.36
N GLU A 627 28.91 -13.88 5.27
CA GLU A 627 29.03 -13.33 3.93
C GLU A 627 27.89 -13.81 3.05
N TYR A 628 27.29 -12.91 2.29
CA TYR A 628 26.13 -13.17 1.45
C TYR A 628 26.30 -12.62 0.04
N GLN A 629 25.69 -13.28 -0.93
CA GLN A 629 25.41 -12.71 -2.24
C GLN A 629 24.08 -11.96 -2.18
N GLY A 630 24.04 -10.75 -2.75
CA GLY A 630 22.83 -9.96 -2.81
C GLY A 630 22.78 -9.08 -4.06
N VAL A 631 21.67 -8.41 -4.25
CA VAL A 631 21.42 -7.51 -5.38
C VAL A 631 21.15 -6.11 -4.85
N ILE A 632 21.69 -5.10 -5.48
CA ILE A 632 21.43 -3.70 -5.12
C ILE A 632 19.95 -3.39 -5.40
N SER A 633 19.14 -3.22 -4.35
CA SER A 633 17.70 -2.97 -4.35
C SER A 633 17.32 -1.49 -4.32
N GLY A 634 18.26 -0.63 -3.94
CA GLY A 634 18.05 0.81 -3.83
C GLY A 634 19.35 1.59 -3.80
N VAL A 635 19.34 2.81 -4.34
CA VAL A 635 20.52 3.72 -4.34
C VAL A 635 20.06 5.10 -3.91
N THR A 636 20.78 5.69 -2.95
CA THR A 636 20.56 7.05 -2.43
C THR A 636 21.88 7.83 -2.42
N GLN A 637 21.82 9.11 -2.09
CA GLN A 637 23.02 9.95 -2.01
C GLN A 637 24.07 9.45 -1.00
N GLY A 638 23.63 8.82 0.12
CA GLY A 638 24.52 8.41 1.21
C GLY A 638 24.71 6.91 1.37
N SER A 639 24.00 6.10 0.63
CA SER A 639 23.98 4.64 0.79
C SER A 639 23.43 3.94 -0.44
N PHE A 640 23.72 2.66 -0.56
CA PHE A 640 22.88 1.75 -1.34
C PHE A 640 22.39 0.61 -0.46
N PHE A 641 21.29 -0.01 -0.87
CA PHE A 641 20.67 -1.11 -0.17
C PHE A 641 20.92 -2.39 -0.95
N VAL A 642 21.15 -3.47 -0.23
CA VAL A 642 21.39 -4.79 -0.81
C VAL A 642 20.36 -5.75 -0.25
N GLU A 643 19.61 -6.36 -1.13
CA GLU A 643 18.64 -7.39 -0.82
C GLU A 643 19.24 -8.77 -1.06
N LEU A 644 19.19 -9.62 -0.05
CA LEU A 644 19.68 -11.00 -0.11
C LEU A 644 18.66 -11.92 -0.80
N GLY A 645 19.08 -13.15 -1.09
CA GLY A 645 18.22 -14.15 -1.72
C GLY A 645 16.95 -14.48 -0.92
N ASN A 646 16.96 -14.32 0.40
CA ASN A 646 15.83 -14.53 1.31
C ASN A 646 15.05 -13.24 1.64
N THR A 647 15.18 -12.19 0.83
CA THR A 647 14.50 -10.88 0.99
C THR A 647 14.95 -10.04 2.19
N VAL A 648 15.97 -10.45 2.93
CA VAL A 648 16.59 -9.58 3.94
C VAL A 648 17.30 -8.44 3.23
N GLU A 649 16.99 -7.20 3.60
CA GLU A 649 17.63 -6.00 3.03
C GLU A 649 18.52 -5.32 4.06
N GLY A 650 19.74 -4.97 3.66
CA GLY A 650 20.67 -4.21 4.50
C GLY A 650 21.31 -3.06 3.74
N ARG A 651 21.82 -2.10 4.50
CA ARG A 651 22.38 -0.86 3.98
C ARG A 651 23.89 -0.93 3.92
N VAL A 652 24.48 -0.52 2.79
CA VAL A 652 25.91 -0.23 2.65
C VAL A 652 26.09 1.30 2.59
N LYS A 653 26.83 1.87 3.53
CA LYS A 653 27.11 3.31 3.57
C LYS A 653 28.15 3.68 2.51
N VAL A 654 27.93 4.80 1.79
CA VAL A 654 28.92 5.31 0.83
C VAL A 654 30.26 5.61 1.49
N GLU A 655 30.25 6.03 2.76
CA GLU A 655 31.45 6.33 3.55
C GLU A 655 32.31 5.08 3.83
N SER A 656 31.72 3.87 3.82
CA SER A 656 32.46 2.61 3.99
C SER A 656 33.10 2.11 2.69
N LEU A 657 32.75 2.69 1.53
CA LEU A 657 33.33 2.32 0.25
C LEU A 657 34.75 2.88 0.13
N SER A 658 35.74 1.99 -0.02
CA SER A 658 37.13 2.37 -0.19
C SER A 658 37.43 2.79 -1.65
N GLY A 659 38.45 3.61 -1.84
CA GLY A 659 39.11 3.81 -3.13
C GLY A 659 38.58 4.96 -4.00
N ASP A 660 37.41 5.56 -3.74
CA ASP A 660 36.92 6.70 -4.53
C ASP A 660 35.94 7.59 -3.74
N ARG A 661 35.60 8.74 -4.32
CA ARG A 661 34.47 9.58 -3.93
C ARG A 661 33.31 9.30 -4.87
N TYR A 662 32.18 8.85 -4.33
CA TYR A 662 31.01 8.51 -5.13
C TYR A 662 30.03 9.68 -5.19
N GLU A 663 29.56 9.98 -6.40
CA GLU A 663 28.51 10.97 -6.68
C GLU A 663 27.22 10.25 -7.08
N TRP A 664 26.08 10.70 -6.55
CA TRP A 664 24.79 10.11 -6.84
C TRP A 664 24.21 10.64 -8.16
N ASP A 665 23.93 9.74 -9.08
CA ASP A 665 23.19 9.97 -10.30
C ASP A 665 21.73 9.50 -10.08
N GLU A 666 20.86 10.44 -9.69
CA GLU A 666 19.46 10.18 -9.40
C GLU A 666 18.72 9.57 -10.58
N LYS A 667 18.94 10.09 -11.79
CA LYS A 667 18.26 9.62 -13.01
C LYS A 667 18.71 8.24 -13.45
N GLY A 668 19.96 7.90 -13.17
CA GLY A 668 20.55 6.61 -13.47
C GLY A 668 20.42 5.58 -12.34
N TYR A 669 19.82 5.95 -11.18
CA TYR A 669 19.73 5.10 -9.99
C TYR A 669 21.07 4.44 -9.65
N ARG A 670 22.15 5.24 -9.59
CA ARG A 670 23.52 4.72 -9.39
C ARG A 670 24.42 5.69 -8.63
N LEU A 671 25.43 5.11 -8.00
CA LEU A 671 26.60 5.83 -7.49
C LEU A 671 27.72 5.73 -8.51
N VAL A 672 28.41 6.83 -8.80
CA VAL A 672 29.51 6.89 -9.75
C VAL A 672 30.77 7.41 -9.07
N GLY A 673 31.83 6.63 -9.09
CA GLY A 673 33.12 7.03 -8.57
C GLY A 673 33.74 8.14 -9.42
N ARG A 674 34.12 9.24 -8.77
CA ARG A 674 34.62 10.46 -9.42
C ARG A 674 35.94 10.27 -10.16
N PHE A 675 36.83 9.44 -9.62
CA PHE A 675 38.15 9.25 -10.14
C PHE A 675 38.32 7.94 -10.90
N THR A 676 37.69 6.86 -10.41
CA THR A 676 37.82 5.52 -11.01
C THR A 676 36.76 5.27 -12.08
N GLY A 677 35.66 6.00 -12.06
CA GLY A 677 34.49 5.73 -12.90
C GLY A 677 33.74 4.42 -12.54
N LEU A 678 34.05 3.82 -11.39
CA LEU A 678 33.35 2.65 -10.87
C LEU A 678 31.91 3.00 -10.56
N GLN A 679 30.98 2.08 -10.82
CA GLN A 679 29.56 2.33 -10.63
C GLN A 679 28.92 1.21 -9.81
N TYR A 680 28.05 1.60 -8.88
CA TYR A 680 27.09 0.70 -8.20
C TYR A 680 25.70 1.10 -8.65
N ARG A 681 25.05 0.24 -9.41
CA ARG A 681 23.75 0.49 -10.01
C ARG A 681 22.70 -0.38 -9.35
N LEU A 682 21.49 0.10 -9.38
CA LEU A 682 20.33 -0.70 -9.06
C LEU A 682 20.35 -1.99 -9.91
N GLY A 683 20.28 -3.18 -9.24
CA GLY A 683 20.33 -4.49 -9.88
C GLY A 683 21.72 -5.12 -10.00
N ASP A 684 22.79 -4.42 -9.68
CA ASP A 684 24.10 -5.04 -9.67
C ASP A 684 24.22 -6.10 -8.56
N GLU A 685 24.75 -7.27 -8.88
CA GLU A 685 25.08 -8.31 -7.89
C GLU A 685 26.32 -7.90 -7.11
N VAL A 686 26.25 -8.04 -5.81
CA VAL A 686 27.35 -7.70 -4.89
C VAL A 686 27.50 -8.75 -3.81
N LYS A 687 28.74 -8.91 -3.31
CA LYS A 687 29.01 -9.73 -2.14
C LYS A 687 29.19 -8.84 -0.91
N VAL A 688 28.43 -9.11 0.14
CA VAL A 688 28.40 -8.30 1.37
C VAL A 688 28.61 -9.15 2.59
N ARG A 689 29.09 -8.51 3.69
CA ARG A 689 29.18 -9.10 5.03
C ARG A 689 28.23 -8.37 5.97
N ALA A 690 27.50 -9.12 6.81
CA ALA A 690 26.67 -8.52 7.86
C ALA A 690 27.59 -7.93 8.96
N VAL A 691 27.42 -6.63 9.23
CA VAL A 691 28.25 -5.90 10.21
C VAL A 691 27.49 -5.61 11.48
N SER A 692 26.26 -5.16 11.39
CA SER A 692 25.39 -4.89 12.53
C SER A 692 23.93 -5.04 12.17
N ALA A 693 23.12 -5.37 13.18
CA ALA A 693 21.67 -5.39 13.13
C ALA A 693 21.16 -4.67 14.39
N ASP A 694 20.56 -3.52 14.17
CA ASP A 694 20.03 -2.65 15.21
C ASP A 694 18.52 -2.88 15.35
N MET A 695 18.15 -3.54 16.44
CA MET A 695 16.76 -3.90 16.73
C MET A 695 15.86 -2.69 17.02
N GLU A 696 16.42 -1.59 17.54
CA GLU A 696 15.63 -0.40 17.86
C GLU A 696 15.15 0.33 16.61
N THR A 697 16.01 0.36 15.59
CA THR A 697 15.70 1.01 14.31
C THR A 697 15.33 0.01 13.21
N SER A 698 15.34 -1.30 13.49
CA SER A 698 15.15 -2.40 12.52
C SER A 698 16.07 -2.24 11.31
N ARG A 699 17.35 -1.86 11.55
CA ARG A 699 18.32 -1.59 10.48
C ARG A 699 19.44 -2.60 10.48
N ILE A 700 19.69 -3.15 9.29
CA ILE A 700 20.81 -4.04 9.02
C ILE A 700 21.87 -3.27 8.24
N GLU A 701 23.12 -3.35 8.69
CA GLU A 701 24.24 -2.75 7.98
C GLU A 701 25.13 -3.85 7.39
N PHE A 702 25.47 -3.66 6.13
CA PHE A 702 26.38 -4.49 5.38
C PHE A 702 27.67 -3.75 5.03
N GLU A 703 28.75 -4.51 4.90
CA GLU A 703 30.03 -4.08 4.32
C GLU A 703 30.24 -4.80 2.99
N LEU A 704 30.71 -4.08 1.99
CA LEU A 704 31.03 -4.65 0.68
C LEU A 704 32.35 -5.43 0.75
N ILE A 705 32.38 -6.69 0.28
CA ILE A 705 33.57 -7.55 0.33
C ILE A 705 34.30 -7.58 -1.01
N GLU A 706 33.58 -7.67 -2.14
CA GLU A 706 34.16 -7.73 -3.47
C GLU A 706 33.66 -6.56 -4.32
N GLU A 707 34.62 -5.80 -4.83
CA GLU A 707 34.40 -4.78 -5.84
C GLU A 707 34.45 -5.43 -7.24
N LYS A 708 33.31 -5.75 -7.86
CA LYS A 708 33.19 -5.96 -9.31
C LYS A 708 32.24 -4.91 -9.92
N PRO A 709 32.58 -3.63 -9.80
CA PRO A 709 31.72 -2.60 -10.36
C PRO A 709 31.92 -2.54 -11.88
N HIS A 710 30.83 -2.25 -12.60
CA HIS A 710 30.91 -2.00 -14.04
C HIS A 710 31.73 -0.72 -14.30
N LYS A 711 32.78 -0.82 -15.10
CA LYS A 711 33.47 0.37 -15.61
C LYS A 711 32.59 1.07 -16.64
N ALA A 712 32.32 2.36 -16.44
CA ALA A 712 31.66 3.17 -17.45
C ALA A 712 32.38 3.06 -18.79
N PRO A 713 31.68 2.99 -19.93
CA PRO A 713 32.30 3.16 -21.23
C PRO A 713 33.03 4.53 -21.22
N ARG A 714 34.34 4.56 -21.45
CA ARG A 714 35.06 5.82 -21.58
C ARG A 714 34.45 6.57 -22.74
N GLU A 715 33.70 7.66 -22.47
CA GLU A 715 33.39 8.62 -23.52
C GLU A 715 34.72 9.16 -24.06
N SER A 716 34.97 8.88 -25.33
CA SER A 716 36.07 9.45 -26.04
C SER A 716 35.94 10.98 -25.96
N PRO A 717 36.97 11.72 -25.51
CA PRO A 717 36.86 13.16 -25.42
C PRO A 717 36.55 13.73 -26.80
N LYS A 718 35.40 14.35 -26.95
CA LYS A 718 35.08 15.15 -28.14
C LYS A 718 36.18 16.21 -28.27
N ARG A 719 37.07 16.05 -29.27
CA ARG A 719 38.03 17.06 -29.66
C ARG A 719 37.23 18.31 -30.05
N SER A 720 37.24 19.27 -29.15
CA SER A 720 36.81 20.63 -29.42
C SER A 720 37.82 21.22 -30.39
N GLY A 721 37.48 21.26 -31.66
CA GLY A 721 38.23 22.01 -32.68
C GLY A 721 38.08 23.50 -32.43
N HIS A 722 39.08 24.10 -31.77
CA HIS A 722 39.27 25.53 -31.80
C HIS A 722 39.95 25.88 -33.13
N GLY A 723 39.15 26.41 -34.07
CA GLY A 723 39.65 27.07 -35.24
C GLY A 723 40.32 28.39 -34.86
N SER A 724 41.62 28.46 -35.01
CA SER A 724 42.38 29.73 -35.04
C SER A 724 42.76 30.02 -36.49
N THR A 725 42.11 31.01 -37.05
CA THR A 725 42.47 31.70 -38.29
C THR A 725 43.78 32.43 -38.12
N ARG A 726 44.80 32.05 -38.91
CA ARG A 726 45.81 33.01 -39.39
C ARG A 726 46.36 32.53 -40.72
N GLY A 727 46.16 33.41 -41.75
CA GLY A 727 46.57 33.18 -43.10
C GLY A 727 48.06 33.36 -43.34
N ARG A 728 48.56 32.81 -44.45
CA ARG A 728 49.34 33.46 -45.50
C ARG A 728 49.85 32.43 -46.51
N ASN A 729 49.48 32.73 -47.76
CA ASN A 729 50.21 32.60 -49.04
C ASN A 729 51.42 31.67 -49.12
N SER A 730 51.43 30.74 -50.03
CA SER A 730 52.06 30.93 -51.37
C SER A 730 52.20 29.61 -52.11
N ASP A 731 51.73 29.66 -53.31
CA ASP A 731 52.37 29.24 -54.55
C ASP A 731 52.77 27.76 -54.83
N LYS A 732 52.07 27.34 -55.87
CA LYS A 732 52.58 26.73 -57.14
C LYS A 732 53.18 25.31 -57.14
N ILE A 733 52.66 24.58 -57.96
CA ILE A 733 53.06 24.04 -59.29
C ILE A 733 53.02 22.54 -59.42
N LYS A 734 52.23 22.14 -60.41
CA LYS A 734 52.45 21.07 -61.44
C LYS A 734 52.72 19.65 -60.96
N ALA A 735 52.34 18.66 -61.59
CA ALA A 735 51.69 18.35 -62.87
C ALA A 735 51.72 16.81 -63.04
N LEU A 736 50.74 16.35 -63.75
CA LEU A 736 50.81 15.42 -64.86
C LEU A 736 51.05 13.91 -64.68
N LYS A 737 50.10 13.23 -65.24
CA LYS A 737 50.23 12.00 -66.10
C LYS A 737 50.41 10.67 -65.35
N SER A 738 49.80 9.65 -65.73
CA SER A 738 49.08 9.22 -66.92
C SER A 738 48.60 7.76 -66.78
N LYS A 739 47.43 7.54 -67.27
CA LYS A 739 47.10 6.55 -68.27
C LYS A 739 46.97 5.09 -67.93
N LYS A 740 45.82 4.70 -68.34
CA LYS A 740 45.43 3.51 -69.14
C LYS A 740 45.12 2.29 -68.31
N GLY A 741 44.08 1.65 -68.49
CA GLY A 741 43.14 1.25 -69.55
C GLY A 741 42.64 -0.11 -69.15
N GLY A 742 41.59 -0.64 -69.45
CA GLY A 742 40.62 -0.52 -70.43
C GLY A 742 39.72 -1.74 -70.36
N HIS A 743 38.54 -1.56 -70.85
CA HIS A 743 37.66 -2.52 -71.50
C HIS A 743 37.16 -3.72 -70.68
N GLY A 744 35.93 -4.10 -70.67
CA GLY A 744 34.79 -3.72 -71.49
C GLY A 744 33.66 -4.68 -71.31
N PHE A 745 32.48 -4.20 -71.62
CA PHE A 745 31.33 -4.90 -72.22
C PHE A 745 30.76 -6.11 -71.44
N GLY A 746 29.48 -6.26 -71.23
CA GLY A 746 28.32 -5.63 -71.85
C GLY A 746 27.09 -6.49 -71.59
N HIS A 747 25.97 -5.82 -71.64
CA HIS A 747 24.64 -6.31 -72.11
C HIS A 747 23.90 -7.36 -71.24
N SER A 748 22.78 -7.03 -70.68
CA SER A 748 21.48 -6.62 -71.27
C SER A 748 20.42 -7.73 -71.24
N LYS A 749 19.22 -7.31 -70.88
CA LYS A 749 17.87 -7.82 -71.20
C LYS A 749 17.22 -8.76 -70.22
N ARG A 750 16.15 -8.26 -69.51
CA ARG A 750 14.75 -8.16 -69.94
C ARG A 750 14.08 -9.52 -70.22
N HIS A 751 13.07 -9.82 -69.47
CA HIS A 751 11.65 -10.08 -69.82
C HIS A 751 11.05 -11.02 -68.74
N GLN A 752 9.99 -10.64 -68.08
CA GLN A 752 8.57 -10.62 -68.40
C GLN A 752 7.86 -11.97 -68.12
N LYS A 753 6.84 -11.85 -67.25
CA LYS A 753 5.49 -12.44 -67.32
C LYS A 753 5.30 -13.98 -67.20
N GLY A 754 4.36 -14.30 -66.35
CA GLY A 754 3.48 -15.46 -66.50
C GLY A 754 2.84 -15.88 -65.18
N ARG A 755 1.76 -15.39 -64.83
CA ARG A 755 0.40 -15.92 -64.62
C ARG A 755 0.27 -17.43 -64.63
N GLY A 756 -0.37 -17.98 -63.60
CA GLY A 756 -0.96 -19.32 -63.66
C GLY A 756 -1.66 -19.70 -62.36
N LYS A 757 -2.94 -19.54 -62.32
CA LYS A 757 -3.96 -20.09 -61.44
C LYS A 757 -3.87 -21.61 -61.29
N SER A 758 -4.16 -22.24 -60.17
CA SER A 758 -5.49 -22.80 -59.86
C SER A 758 -5.42 -23.86 -58.74
N LYS A 759 -6.31 -23.74 -57.82
CA LYS A 759 -7.28 -24.72 -57.31
C LYS A 759 -6.78 -26.05 -56.74
N GLY A 760 -7.25 -26.31 -55.52
CA GLY A 760 -7.86 -27.57 -55.17
C GLY A 760 -7.74 -27.96 -53.72
N THR A 761 -8.81 -27.73 -53.00
CA THR A 761 -9.20 -28.43 -51.78
C THR A 761 -9.30 -29.97 -51.99
N PRO A 762 -9.36 -30.82 -50.98
CA PRO A 762 -10.31 -30.74 -49.90
C PRO A 762 -9.72 -30.52 -48.49
#